data_7e5858f8f92b3f24723976fd610c2d83
#
_entry.id   7e5858f8f92b3f24723976fd610c2d83
#
_cell.length_a   1.000
_cell.length_b   1.000
_cell.length_c   1.000
_cell.angle_alpha   90.00
_cell.angle_beta   90.00
_cell.angle_gamma   90.00
#
_symmetry.space_group_name_H-M   'P 1'
#
loop_
_entity.id
_entity.type
_entity.pdbx_description
1 polymer ?
#
loop_
_entity_poly.entity_id
_entity_poly.type
_entity_poly.pdbx_seq_one_letter_code
_entity_poly.pdbx_strand_id
1 'polypeptide(L)'
;MLINYLKIALRNILRNRTYSVINLLGLTVGITASVLILLFVQYHLSFDDHFKNKENKYRIVEIQQAQGVGEQHVAFTMAPLAPQIKQDFAEVKQSCRIMAWGGGLLKYKENAFETNYFAFADTNVFDMLSLEMIKGNPATTLENTSSMALSRSMAKRIFGSVEEAIGEMISFRDYGSFHVTGIFEDMPEKSHIKLEIIVDFQTALNQYPWLESWTSNSMVTYVEFHNNVNVEEFEEKFREYLLPHAPEDVPEESVYRLYLQPVSDIHLKSSHIKFQYNRKAGNNTFIIVLSAVGIVLLLIGCINYINLSIARSVKRSREVGMRKVLGATRDKLVYQFMGESLIITAFAILLSMGLVELLVPEFNAIMGSTINFTLSGSFIAKLVAILIIVSLISGFYPAVYLSKYNPATVLKGDNQKGLSSTKLTRILVGFQFFVSTVLILFIIMTNQQVQYIKNKDFGFNYDNIVNLKLFHDENPQKFLSFKAELQQNSNIEGVAYTSSLTGASGSQSTLNVADSSESSVMTRICAVDEDFLPMMEIPIKEGRNFHPNSSLDSNTAVIINQAMVDHFGWENPIGKRFQPYDSDTNRVVIGVVENYHYYDLYTKIEPAAFFITDYRMDHVNIKTSAANHDDAMKFIEEKWGEFFPGKPFKSNLGSGIIMNRYNSVINTLELFTVFVFISLFISALGLFGLSSLYVERKIREIAIRKVLGGTVLQINALIVRDFVILIGIAALLSIPVGFEMVRRYLEQFAYHASIEWYYFLLAVISALVLGSLTVMLKSIRAANTNPVDTLKYE
;
A
#
# COMPACT_ATOMS: atom_id res chain seq x y z
N MET A 1 6.62 21.59 -46.03
CA MET A 1 7.27 22.25 -44.88
C MET A 1 7.56 21.27 -43.76
N LEU A 2 6.62 20.44 -43.29
CA LEU A 2 6.81 19.51 -42.18
C LEU A 2 7.98 18.54 -42.42
N ILE A 3 8.10 17.91 -43.58
CA ILE A 3 9.18 17.00 -43.94
C ILE A 3 10.56 17.66 -43.87
N ASN A 4 10.68 18.93 -44.23
CA ASN A 4 11.94 19.67 -44.14
C ASN A 4 12.31 19.96 -42.67
N TYR A 5 11.32 20.29 -41.81
CA TYR A 5 11.56 20.46 -40.38
C TYR A 5 12.00 19.14 -39.73
N LEU A 6 11.40 18.02 -40.11
CA LEU A 6 11.76 16.67 -39.67
C LEU A 6 13.20 16.31 -40.05
N LYS A 7 13.59 16.52 -41.31
CA LYS A 7 14.97 16.30 -41.82
C LYS A 7 15.99 17.20 -41.08
N ILE A 8 15.67 18.45 -40.83
CA ILE A 8 16.55 19.38 -40.13
C ILE A 8 16.70 18.97 -38.66
N ALA A 9 15.60 18.55 -37.98
CA ALA A 9 15.64 18.09 -36.59
C ALA A 9 16.46 16.80 -36.46
N LEU A 10 16.25 15.80 -37.31
CA LEU A 10 17.04 14.56 -37.33
C LEU A 10 18.54 14.84 -37.57
N ARG A 11 18.88 15.70 -38.53
CA ARG A 11 20.26 16.11 -38.79
C ARG A 11 20.91 16.83 -37.62
N ASN A 12 20.14 17.66 -36.89
CA ASN A 12 20.60 18.33 -35.65
C ASN A 12 20.85 17.36 -34.50
N ILE A 13 20.00 16.38 -34.35
CA ILE A 13 20.13 15.30 -33.35
C ILE A 13 21.43 14.51 -33.61
N LEU A 14 21.65 14.07 -34.85
CA LEU A 14 22.81 13.28 -35.24
C LEU A 14 24.12 14.06 -35.18
N ARG A 15 24.11 15.37 -35.45
CA ARG A 15 25.29 16.21 -35.39
C ARG A 15 25.78 16.52 -33.98
N ASN A 16 24.89 16.45 -32.96
CA ASN A 16 25.20 16.79 -31.58
C ASN A 16 24.88 15.62 -30.63
N ARG A 17 25.52 14.48 -30.88
CA ARG A 17 25.19 13.19 -30.25
C ARG A 17 25.14 13.23 -28.74
N THR A 18 26.18 13.70 -28.05
CA THR A 18 26.25 13.73 -26.57
C THR A 18 25.07 14.47 -25.95
N TYR A 19 24.73 15.62 -26.51
CA TYR A 19 23.67 16.47 -26.02
C TYR A 19 22.27 15.86 -26.26
N SER A 20 22.06 15.31 -27.44
CA SER A 20 20.80 14.66 -27.80
C SER A 20 20.57 13.39 -26.98
N VAL A 21 21.63 12.62 -26.71
CA VAL A 21 21.59 11.43 -25.85
C VAL A 21 21.22 11.80 -24.42
N ILE A 22 21.85 12.82 -23.82
CA ILE A 22 21.54 13.24 -22.44
C ILE A 22 20.09 13.70 -22.32
N ASN A 23 19.60 14.47 -23.29
CA ASN A 23 18.19 14.92 -23.31
C ASN A 23 17.23 13.75 -23.50
N LEU A 24 17.53 12.87 -24.44
CA LEU A 24 16.72 11.69 -24.71
C LEU A 24 16.64 10.77 -23.49
N LEU A 25 17.78 10.48 -22.85
CA LEU A 25 17.85 9.66 -21.63
C LEU A 25 17.08 10.30 -20.49
N GLY A 26 17.27 11.61 -20.22
CA GLY A 26 16.59 12.31 -19.14
C GLY A 26 15.07 12.32 -19.31
N LEU A 27 14.57 12.59 -20.54
CA LEU A 27 13.14 12.51 -20.84
C LEU A 27 12.63 11.06 -20.81
N THR A 28 13.35 10.10 -21.39
CA THR A 28 12.94 8.70 -21.40
C THR A 28 12.76 8.16 -19.98
N VAL A 29 13.73 8.38 -19.09
CA VAL A 29 13.65 7.90 -17.71
C VAL A 29 12.53 8.59 -16.93
N GLY A 30 12.38 9.92 -17.08
CA GLY A 30 11.28 10.68 -16.45
C GLY A 30 9.89 10.24 -16.94
N ILE A 31 9.73 10.04 -18.25
CA ILE A 31 8.46 9.55 -18.84
C ILE A 31 8.19 8.12 -18.42
N THR A 32 9.19 7.21 -18.41
CA THR A 32 9.03 5.81 -17.97
C THR A 32 8.51 5.74 -16.54
N ALA A 33 9.14 6.45 -15.61
CA ALA A 33 8.71 6.51 -14.21
C ALA A 33 7.26 7.05 -14.09
N SER A 34 6.95 8.14 -14.80
CA SER A 34 5.62 8.75 -14.77
C SER A 34 4.54 7.85 -15.39
N VAL A 35 4.86 7.10 -16.43
CA VAL A 35 3.94 6.14 -17.06
C VAL A 35 3.70 4.93 -16.17
N LEU A 36 4.73 4.38 -15.51
CA LEU A 36 4.56 3.29 -14.53
C LEU A 36 3.64 3.72 -13.39
N ILE A 37 3.86 4.93 -12.85
CA ILE A 37 2.99 5.50 -11.82
C ILE A 37 1.56 5.72 -12.35
N LEU A 38 1.40 6.23 -13.56
CA LEU A 38 0.08 6.42 -14.18
C LEU A 38 -0.68 5.09 -14.32
N LEU A 39 0.00 4.03 -14.74
CA LEU A 39 -0.58 2.68 -14.85
C LEU A 39 -1.01 2.16 -13.47
N PHE A 40 -0.19 2.37 -12.44
CA PHE A 40 -0.51 1.98 -11.07
C PHE A 40 -1.70 2.76 -10.50
N VAL A 41 -1.71 4.08 -10.67
CA VAL A 41 -2.85 4.93 -10.28
C VAL A 41 -4.13 4.48 -11.00
N GLN A 42 -4.05 4.24 -12.30
CA GLN A 42 -5.19 3.74 -13.08
C GLN A 42 -5.65 2.35 -12.61
N TYR A 43 -4.71 1.47 -12.23
CA TYR A 43 -5.02 0.15 -11.68
C TYR A 43 -5.88 0.30 -10.41
N HIS A 44 -5.46 1.15 -9.48
CA HIS A 44 -6.20 1.37 -8.22
C HIS A 44 -7.51 2.14 -8.39
N LEU A 45 -7.58 3.11 -9.31
CA LEU A 45 -8.81 3.84 -9.60
C LEU A 45 -9.86 3.01 -10.37
N SER A 46 -9.45 1.90 -10.98
CA SER A 46 -10.35 0.98 -11.71
C SER A 46 -10.85 -0.20 -10.87
N PHE A 47 -10.64 -0.17 -9.55
CA PHE A 47 -11.25 -1.17 -8.67
C PHE A 47 -12.77 -0.99 -8.65
N ASP A 48 -13.46 -2.12 -8.56
CA ASP A 48 -14.92 -2.18 -8.45
C ASP A 48 -15.70 -1.58 -9.63
N ASP A 49 -15.04 -1.33 -10.77
CA ASP A 49 -15.69 -0.83 -11.99
C ASP A 49 -16.66 -1.85 -12.62
N HIS A 50 -16.60 -3.10 -12.21
CA HIS A 50 -17.50 -4.16 -12.70
C HIS A 50 -18.92 -4.10 -12.08
N PHE A 51 -19.08 -3.37 -10.96
CA PHE A 51 -20.38 -3.22 -10.34
C PHE A 51 -21.35 -2.43 -11.23
N LYS A 52 -22.47 -3.03 -11.59
CA LYS A 52 -23.58 -2.34 -12.27
C LYS A 52 -24.26 -1.39 -11.28
N ASN A 53 -24.62 -0.18 -11.70
CA ASN A 53 -25.25 0.85 -10.87
C ASN A 53 -24.45 1.18 -9.60
N LYS A 54 -23.10 1.19 -9.69
CA LYS A 54 -22.22 1.40 -8.55
C LYS A 54 -22.44 2.74 -7.84
N GLU A 55 -22.99 3.74 -8.53
CA GLU A 55 -23.37 5.04 -8.00
C GLU A 55 -24.52 5.00 -6.99
N ASN A 56 -25.33 3.92 -7.03
CA ASN A 56 -26.45 3.72 -6.12
C ASN A 56 -26.19 2.61 -5.09
N LYS A 57 -24.98 2.02 -5.08
CA LYS A 57 -24.61 0.93 -4.18
C LYS A 57 -23.64 1.40 -3.10
N TYR A 58 -23.97 1.05 -1.87
CA TYR A 58 -23.24 1.46 -0.67
C TYR A 58 -23.01 0.27 0.24
N ARG A 59 -21.90 0.31 0.99
CA ARG A 59 -21.66 -0.55 2.13
C ARG A 59 -22.03 0.21 3.40
N ILE A 60 -22.69 -0.45 4.35
CA ILE A 60 -22.97 0.12 5.66
C ILE A 60 -21.73 -0.01 6.54
N VAL A 61 -21.41 1.06 7.26
CA VAL A 61 -20.29 1.12 8.21
C VAL A 61 -20.81 1.67 9.53
N GLU A 62 -20.35 1.09 10.62
CA GLU A 62 -20.67 1.53 11.99
C GLU A 62 -19.59 2.43 12.54
N ILE A 63 -19.99 3.45 13.28
CA ILE A 63 -19.14 4.21 14.18
C ILE A 63 -19.41 3.67 15.58
N GLN A 64 -18.45 2.97 16.13
CA GLN A 64 -18.53 2.39 17.47
C GLN A 64 -17.74 3.26 18.43
N GLN A 65 -18.36 3.68 19.52
CA GLN A 65 -17.72 4.40 20.60
C GLN A 65 -17.88 3.62 21.89
N ALA A 66 -16.87 2.83 22.22
CA ALA A 66 -16.88 1.96 23.38
C ALA A 66 -15.70 2.25 24.29
N GLN A 67 -15.94 2.10 25.61
CA GLN A 67 -14.86 2.20 26.61
C GLN A 67 -13.78 1.17 26.31
N GLY A 68 -12.52 1.56 26.41
CA GLY A 68 -11.34 0.72 26.19
C GLY A 68 -10.71 0.81 24.79
N VAL A 69 -11.48 1.11 23.73
CA VAL A 69 -10.95 1.18 22.35
C VAL A 69 -11.13 2.55 21.67
N GLY A 70 -11.89 3.48 22.29
CA GLY A 70 -12.20 4.78 21.69
C GLY A 70 -13.12 4.64 20.45
N GLU A 71 -13.24 5.73 19.69
CA GLU A 71 -14.02 5.72 18.44
C GLU A 71 -13.33 4.86 17.38
N GLN A 72 -14.07 3.93 16.81
CA GLN A 72 -13.60 3.09 15.71
C GLN A 72 -14.68 2.92 14.65
N HIS A 73 -14.25 2.83 13.38
CA HIS A 73 -15.12 2.52 12.25
C HIS A 73 -15.03 1.04 11.93
N VAL A 74 -16.18 0.38 11.77
CA VAL A 74 -16.29 -1.06 11.53
C VAL A 74 -17.28 -1.31 10.41
N ALA A 75 -16.88 -2.06 9.40
CA ALA A 75 -17.77 -2.42 8.29
C ALA A 75 -18.49 -3.77 8.50
N PHE A 76 -18.30 -4.40 9.64
CA PHE A 76 -19.12 -5.55 10.04
C PHE A 76 -20.34 -5.03 10.78
N THR A 77 -21.49 -5.57 10.41
CA THR A 77 -22.81 -5.21 10.91
C THR A 77 -23.54 -6.46 11.41
N MET A 78 -24.71 -6.27 12.01
CA MET A 78 -25.56 -7.32 12.54
C MET A 78 -26.50 -7.91 11.47
N ALA A 79 -26.85 -9.21 11.59
CA ALA A 79 -27.68 -9.89 10.58
C ALA A 79 -29.09 -9.33 10.42
N PRO A 80 -29.82 -8.88 11.48
CA PRO A 80 -31.16 -8.31 11.33
C PRO A 80 -31.19 -7.02 10.53
N LEU A 81 -30.09 -6.26 10.44
CA LEU A 81 -30.03 -4.94 9.85
C LEU A 81 -30.52 -4.91 8.38
N ALA A 82 -29.99 -5.81 7.54
CA ALA A 82 -30.29 -5.77 6.09
C ALA A 82 -31.77 -6.01 5.75
N PRO A 83 -32.45 -7.05 6.26
CA PRO A 83 -33.85 -7.25 5.99
C PRO A 83 -34.74 -6.13 6.57
N GLN A 84 -34.39 -5.60 7.75
CA GLN A 84 -35.14 -4.55 8.41
C GLN A 84 -35.07 -3.22 7.67
N ILE A 85 -33.89 -2.81 7.23
CA ILE A 85 -33.70 -1.59 6.42
C ILE A 85 -34.53 -1.62 5.14
N LYS A 86 -34.59 -2.77 4.46
CA LYS A 86 -35.40 -2.90 3.25
C LYS A 86 -36.88 -2.76 3.54
N GLN A 87 -37.31 -3.15 4.73
CA GLN A 87 -38.71 -3.05 5.14
C GLN A 87 -39.08 -1.63 5.57
N ASP A 88 -38.17 -0.95 6.28
CA ASP A 88 -38.45 0.35 6.93
C ASP A 88 -38.26 1.54 5.98
N PHE A 89 -37.41 1.40 4.96
CA PHE A 89 -37.08 2.50 4.06
C PHE A 89 -37.42 2.21 2.61
N ALA A 90 -38.44 2.93 2.09
CA ALA A 90 -38.91 2.81 0.69
C ALA A 90 -37.83 3.27 -0.33
N GLU A 91 -36.86 4.06 0.08
CA GLU A 91 -35.71 4.50 -0.71
C GLU A 91 -34.76 3.36 -1.07
N VAL A 92 -34.72 2.28 -0.25
CA VAL A 92 -33.86 1.12 -0.42
C VAL A 92 -34.50 0.13 -1.39
N LYS A 93 -33.90 -0.03 -2.56
CA LYS A 93 -34.32 -0.99 -3.58
C LYS A 93 -34.06 -2.44 -3.13
N GLN A 94 -32.85 -2.70 -2.61
CA GLN A 94 -32.44 -4.00 -2.06
C GLN A 94 -31.28 -3.87 -1.07
N SER A 95 -31.22 -4.82 -0.16
CA SER A 95 -30.13 -5.02 0.80
C SER A 95 -29.60 -6.44 0.69
N CYS A 96 -28.34 -6.67 1.02
CA CYS A 96 -27.70 -7.97 0.92
C CYS A 96 -26.64 -8.14 2.03
N ARG A 97 -26.77 -9.24 2.77
CA ARG A 97 -25.76 -9.69 3.75
C ARG A 97 -24.74 -10.58 3.09
N ILE A 98 -23.48 -10.40 3.44
CA ILE A 98 -22.37 -11.27 3.02
C ILE A 98 -21.50 -11.54 4.23
N MET A 99 -21.42 -12.81 4.65
CA MET A 99 -20.56 -13.26 5.73
C MET A 99 -19.47 -14.15 5.17
N ALA A 100 -18.29 -13.57 4.92
CA ALA A 100 -17.13 -14.26 4.37
C ALA A 100 -16.18 -14.70 5.50
N TRP A 101 -16.37 -15.91 6.00
CA TRP A 101 -15.59 -16.46 7.11
C TRP A 101 -14.31 -17.20 6.70
N GLY A 102 -13.66 -16.71 5.64
CA GLY A 102 -12.40 -17.25 5.18
C GLY A 102 -12.54 -18.56 4.41
N GLY A 103 -11.50 -19.38 4.44
CA GLY A 103 -11.42 -20.61 3.66
C GLY A 103 -11.76 -21.87 4.43
N GLY A 104 -11.77 -22.99 3.70
CA GLY A 104 -11.98 -24.32 4.23
C GLY A 104 -11.69 -25.39 3.21
N LEU A 105 -11.89 -26.63 3.62
CA LEU A 105 -11.76 -27.80 2.75
C LEU A 105 -13.12 -28.26 2.25
N LEU A 106 -13.23 -28.38 0.93
CA LEU A 106 -14.33 -29.10 0.27
C LEU A 106 -13.89 -30.53 0.04
N LYS A 107 -14.77 -31.46 0.25
CA LYS A 107 -14.56 -32.88 -0.07
C LYS A 107 -15.51 -33.26 -1.20
N TYR A 108 -14.94 -33.78 -2.28
CA TYR A 108 -15.66 -34.37 -3.37
C TYR A 108 -15.06 -35.74 -3.67
N LYS A 109 -15.83 -36.82 -3.45
CA LYS A 109 -15.35 -38.23 -3.47
C LYS A 109 -14.16 -38.37 -2.53
N GLU A 110 -13.04 -38.90 -3.01
CA GLU A 110 -11.80 -39.09 -2.23
C GLU A 110 -10.89 -37.84 -2.19
N ASN A 111 -11.23 -36.76 -2.90
CA ASN A 111 -10.37 -35.61 -3.06
C ASN A 111 -10.82 -34.45 -2.16
N ALA A 112 -9.84 -33.75 -1.60
CA ALA A 112 -10.04 -32.51 -0.85
C ALA A 112 -9.50 -31.29 -1.60
N PHE A 113 -10.29 -30.21 -1.63
CA PHE A 113 -9.96 -28.97 -2.31
C PHE A 113 -10.05 -27.80 -1.34
N GLU A 114 -8.98 -27.05 -1.19
CA GLU A 114 -8.97 -25.87 -0.34
C GLU A 114 -9.51 -24.64 -1.06
N THR A 115 -10.30 -23.82 -0.36
CA THR A 115 -10.66 -22.48 -0.77
C THR A 115 -10.34 -21.47 0.34
N ASN A 116 -10.06 -20.23 -0.02
CA ASN A 116 -9.92 -19.09 0.91
C ASN A 116 -11.05 -18.07 0.75
N TYR A 117 -12.01 -18.32 -0.14
CA TYR A 117 -13.01 -17.33 -0.57
C TYR A 117 -14.43 -17.91 -0.53
N PHE A 118 -14.84 -18.30 0.66
CA PHE A 118 -16.17 -18.82 0.95
C PHE A 118 -17.02 -17.75 1.64
N ALA A 119 -18.31 -17.67 1.30
CA ALA A 119 -19.29 -16.82 2.00
C ALA A 119 -20.66 -17.46 2.13
N PHE A 120 -21.33 -17.14 3.22
CA PHE A 120 -22.79 -17.19 3.31
C PHE A 120 -23.34 -15.84 2.84
N ALA A 121 -24.36 -15.85 1.97
CA ALA A 121 -24.94 -14.63 1.42
C ALA A 121 -26.43 -14.77 1.16
N ASP A 122 -27.13 -13.64 1.15
CA ASP A 122 -28.53 -13.57 0.73
C ASP A 122 -28.68 -13.94 -0.74
N THR A 123 -29.87 -14.42 -1.14
CA THR A 123 -30.15 -14.91 -2.50
C THR A 123 -29.89 -13.89 -3.61
N ASN A 124 -29.99 -12.58 -3.30
CA ASN A 124 -29.76 -11.48 -4.24
C ASN A 124 -28.29 -11.06 -4.39
N VAL A 125 -27.34 -11.80 -3.83
CA VAL A 125 -25.90 -11.51 -3.89
C VAL A 125 -25.36 -11.39 -5.32
N PHE A 126 -25.91 -12.18 -6.27
CA PHE A 126 -25.50 -12.13 -7.68
C PHE A 126 -25.80 -10.78 -8.33
N ASP A 127 -26.96 -10.20 -8.06
CA ASP A 127 -27.33 -8.86 -8.54
C ASP A 127 -26.56 -7.77 -7.76
N MET A 128 -26.46 -7.89 -6.45
CA MET A 128 -25.78 -6.92 -5.61
C MET A 128 -24.31 -6.78 -6.02
N LEU A 129 -23.58 -7.89 -6.18
CA LEU A 129 -22.16 -7.91 -6.59
C LEU A 129 -21.97 -7.91 -8.11
N SER A 130 -23.09 -7.89 -8.89
CA SER A 130 -23.06 -7.92 -10.36
C SER A 130 -22.34 -9.15 -10.93
N LEU A 131 -22.53 -10.32 -10.29
CA LEU A 131 -21.95 -11.60 -10.72
C LEU A 131 -22.73 -12.16 -11.91
N GLU A 132 -22.03 -12.49 -12.98
CA GLU A 132 -22.65 -13.10 -14.16
C GLU A 132 -22.77 -14.61 -13.97
N MET A 133 -24.01 -15.13 -14.08
CA MET A 133 -24.26 -16.58 -14.00
C MET A 133 -23.95 -17.27 -15.32
N ILE A 134 -23.15 -18.34 -15.28
CA ILE A 134 -22.86 -19.21 -16.42
C ILE A 134 -23.90 -20.31 -16.53
N LYS A 135 -24.26 -20.89 -15.38
CA LYS A 135 -25.27 -21.92 -15.21
C LYS A 135 -26.12 -21.63 -13.96
N GLY A 136 -27.37 -22.03 -13.99
CA GLY A 136 -28.33 -21.71 -12.93
C GLY A 136 -29.05 -20.37 -13.15
N ASN A 137 -30.03 -20.08 -12.30
CA ASN A 137 -30.78 -18.83 -12.32
C ASN A 137 -30.42 -18.05 -11.06
N PRO A 138 -29.95 -16.79 -11.14
CA PRO A 138 -29.54 -15.99 -9.99
C PRO A 138 -30.62 -15.89 -8.90
N ALA A 139 -31.92 -15.91 -9.28
CA ALA A 139 -33.02 -15.79 -8.33
C ALA A 139 -33.27 -17.08 -7.53
N THR A 140 -32.91 -18.26 -8.06
CA THR A 140 -33.24 -19.55 -7.42
C THR A 140 -32.03 -20.38 -7.03
N THR A 141 -30.85 -19.96 -7.41
CA THR A 141 -29.60 -20.72 -7.14
C THR A 141 -29.36 -20.94 -5.65
N LEU A 142 -29.73 -19.99 -4.78
CA LEU A 142 -29.56 -20.07 -3.31
C LEU A 142 -30.91 -20.15 -2.58
N GLU A 143 -31.93 -20.74 -3.18
CA GLU A 143 -33.29 -20.79 -2.60
C GLU A 143 -33.42 -21.80 -1.44
N ASN A 144 -32.49 -22.77 -1.37
CA ASN A 144 -32.49 -23.80 -0.32
C ASN A 144 -31.21 -23.78 0.47
N THR A 145 -31.27 -24.09 1.75
CA THR A 145 -30.12 -24.16 2.68
C THR A 145 -29.06 -25.20 2.30
N SER A 146 -29.40 -26.16 1.44
CA SER A 146 -28.47 -27.15 0.87
C SER A 146 -27.89 -26.76 -0.49
N SER A 147 -28.14 -25.51 -0.95
CA SER A 147 -27.69 -25.02 -2.25
C SER A 147 -26.32 -24.35 -2.14
N MET A 148 -25.49 -24.56 -3.18
CA MET A 148 -24.16 -23.96 -3.30
C MET A 148 -23.93 -23.45 -4.72
N ALA A 149 -23.42 -22.23 -4.84
CA ALA A 149 -22.89 -21.71 -6.09
C ALA A 149 -21.36 -21.72 -6.08
N LEU A 150 -20.77 -22.05 -7.22
CA LEU A 150 -19.31 -22.09 -7.41
C LEU A 150 -18.87 -21.10 -8.47
N SER A 151 -17.66 -20.53 -8.32
CA SER A 151 -17.01 -19.81 -9.40
C SER A 151 -16.58 -20.77 -10.53
N ARG A 152 -16.40 -20.24 -11.74
CA ARG A 152 -15.96 -21.03 -12.91
C ARG A 152 -14.68 -21.80 -12.64
N SER A 153 -13.67 -21.14 -12.08
CA SER A 153 -12.38 -21.76 -11.79
C SER A 153 -12.48 -22.85 -10.72
N MET A 154 -13.32 -22.65 -9.70
CA MET A 154 -13.56 -23.64 -8.66
C MET A 154 -14.28 -24.86 -9.22
N ALA A 155 -15.32 -24.69 -10.04
CA ALA A 155 -16.03 -25.77 -10.69
C ALA A 155 -15.07 -26.61 -11.59
N LYS A 156 -14.24 -25.96 -12.41
CA LYS A 156 -13.24 -26.64 -13.22
C LYS A 156 -12.19 -27.39 -12.39
N ARG A 157 -11.77 -26.82 -11.27
CA ARG A 157 -10.75 -27.43 -10.38
C ARG A 157 -11.26 -28.71 -9.73
N ILE A 158 -12.56 -28.76 -9.36
CA ILE A 158 -13.16 -29.89 -8.66
C ILE A 158 -13.65 -30.96 -9.65
N PHE A 159 -14.32 -30.56 -10.75
CA PHE A 159 -15.03 -31.47 -11.65
C PHE A 159 -14.38 -31.63 -13.03
N GLY A 160 -13.39 -30.80 -13.36
CA GLY A 160 -12.77 -30.77 -14.69
C GLY A 160 -13.52 -29.87 -15.68
N SER A 161 -14.86 -29.77 -15.61
CA SER A 161 -15.67 -28.92 -16.47
C SER A 161 -16.79 -28.22 -15.68
N VAL A 162 -17.40 -27.20 -16.29
CA VAL A 162 -18.54 -26.48 -15.74
C VAL A 162 -19.82 -27.31 -15.85
N GLU A 163 -19.92 -28.10 -16.91
CA GLU A 163 -21.07 -28.93 -17.27
C GLU A 163 -21.29 -30.08 -16.28
N GLU A 164 -20.20 -30.68 -15.79
CA GLU A 164 -20.23 -31.81 -14.86
C GLU A 164 -20.49 -31.40 -13.40
N ALA A 165 -20.45 -30.11 -13.08
CA ALA A 165 -20.57 -29.64 -11.71
C ALA A 165 -22.02 -29.51 -11.23
N ILE A 166 -22.97 -29.20 -12.12
CA ILE A 166 -24.36 -28.93 -11.72
C ILE A 166 -25.06 -30.20 -11.25
N GLY A 167 -25.68 -30.13 -10.07
CA GLY A 167 -26.39 -31.24 -9.42
C GLY A 167 -25.50 -32.12 -8.55
N GLU A 168 -24.17 -32.02 -8.68
CA GLU A 168 -23.24 -32.78 -7.87
C GLU A 168 -23.28 -32.36 -6.40
N MET A 169 -22.94 -33.28 -5.50
CA MET A 169 -22.94 -33.03 -4.06
C MET A 169 -21.50 -32.88 -3.54
N ILE A 170 -21.25 -31.82 -2.80
CA ILE A 170 -19.96 -31.49 -2.17
C ILE A 170 -20.16 -31.36 -0.66
N SER A 171 -19.27 -31.96 0.12
CA SER A 171 -19.24 -31.71 1.56
C SER A 171 -18.25 -30.55 1.86
N PHE A 172 -18.66 -29.62 2.74
CA PHE A 172 -17.85 -28.47 3.10
C PHE A 172 -17.78 -28.31 4.62
N ARG A 173 -16.60 -28.53 5.19
CA ARG A 173 -16.35 -28.48 6.64
C ARG A 173 -17.40 -29.31 7.41
N ASP A 174 -17.80 -28.81 8.57
CA ASP A 174 -18.89 -29.25 9.45
C ASP A 174 -20.28 -28.65 9.05
N TYR A 175 -20.30 -27.82 8.01
CA TYR A 175 -21.56 -27.24 7.50
C TYR A 175 -22.47 -28.25 6.77
N GLY A 176 -21.92 -29.40 6.40
CA GLY A 176 -22.68 -30.47 5.76
C GLY A 176 -22.40 -30.62 4.27
N SER A 177 -23.37 -31.22 3.58
CA SER A 177 -23.29 -31.47 2.14
C SER A 177 -24.24 -30.56 1.36
N PHE A 178 -23.75 -30.00 0.28
CA PHE A 178 -24.45 -29.05 -0.57
C PHE A 178 -24.52 -29.53 -2.01
N HIS A 179 -25.64 -29.26 -2.67
CA HIS A 179 -25.81 -29.44 -4.10
C HIS A 179 -25.29 -28.19 -4.86
N VAL A 180 -24.51 -28.41 -5.88
CA VAL A 180 -24.11 -27.35 -6.81
C VAL A 180 -25.28 -26.97 -7.68
N THR A 181 -25.91 -25.83 -7.41
CA THR A 181 -27.12 -25.31 -8.06
C THR A 181 -26.84 -24.21 -9.07
N GLY A 182 -25.65 -23.62 -9.01
CA GLY A 182 -25.25 -22.56 -9.93
C GLY A 182 -23.75 -22.40 -10.08
N ILE A 183 -23.36 -21.86 -11.23
CA ILE A 183 -21.97 -21.50 -11.51
C ILE A 183 -21.94 -20.08 -12.04
N PHE A 184 -21.12 -19.24 -11.38
CA PHE A 184 -20.93 -17.85 -11.75
C PHE A 184 -19.52 -17.62 -12.31
N GLU A 185 -19.36 -16.53 -13.07
CA GLU A 185 -18.09 -16.11 -13.63
C GLU A 185 -17.11 -15.72 -12.52
N ASP A 186 -15.80 -15.98 -12.72
CA ASP A 186 -14.79 -15.57 -11.74
C ASP A 186 -14.82 -14.07 -11.52
N MET A 187 -14.78 -13.65 -10.26
CA MET A 187 -14.73 -12.23 -9.91
C MET A 187 -13.43 -11.59 -10.43
N PRO A 188 -13.51 -10.36 -10.96
CA PRO A 188 -12.31 -9.64 -11.41
C PRO A 188 -11.27 -9.49 -10.32
N GLU A 189 -9.98 -9.53 -10.70
CA GLU A 189 -8.87 -9.27 -9.77
C GLU A 189 -8.93 -7.87 -9.11
N LYS A 190 -9.58 -6.91 -9.77
CA LYS A 190 -9.83 -5.55 -9.30
C LYS A 190 -11.16 -5.43 -8.59
N SER A 191 -11.43 -6.32 -7.65
CA SER A 191 -12.59 -6.26 -6.76
C SER A 191 -12.12 -6.24 -5.32
N HIS A 192 -12.76 -5.41 -4.49
CA HIS A 192 -12.48 -5.36 -3.04
C HIS A 192 -12.88 -6.67 -2.34
N ILE A 193 -13.85 -7.39 -2.87
CA ILE A 193 -14.29 -8.71 -2.40
C ILE A 193 -13.98 -9.77 -3.45
N LYS A 194 -13.66 -10.99 -3.01
CA LYS A 194 -13.52 -12.18 -3.86
C LYS A 194 -14.28 -13.33 -3.24
N LEU A 195 -15.09 -13.99 -4.05
CA LEU A 195 -15.85 -15.18 -3.66
C LEU A 195 -15.58 -16.28 -4.69
N GLU A 196 -15.38 -17.49 -4.21
CA GLU A 196 -15.26 -18.70 -5.03
C GLU A 196 -16.43 -19.66 -4.77
N ILE A 197 -17.01 -19.56 -3.56
CA ILE A 197 -18.11 -20.40 -3.09
C ILE A 197 -19.09 -19.51 -2.36
N ILE A 198 -20.38 -19.66 -2.70
CA ILE A 198 -21.47 -18.95 -2.05
C ILE A 198 -22.53 -19.97 -1.63
N VAL A 199 -22.95 -19.92 -0.36
CA VAL A 199 -24.00 -20.72 0.23
C VAL A 199 -25.08 -19.78 0.77
N ASP A 200 -26.32 -20.25 0.85
CA ASP A 200 -27.44 -19.45 1.37
C ASP A 200 -27.19 -18.99 2.81
N PHE A 201 -27.53 -17.74 3.11
CA PHE A 201 -27.32 -17.12 4.42
C PHE A 201 -28.14 -17.82 5.53
N GLN A 202 -29.32 -18.39 5.22
CA GLN A 202 -30.13 -19.12 6.20
C GLN A 202 -29.38 -20.31 6.79
N THR A 203 -28.45 -20.92 6.03
CA THR A 203 -27.58 -22.00 6.55
C THR A 203 -26.76 -21.51 7.73
N ALA A 204 -26.22 -20.28 7.65
CA ALA A 204 -25.46 -19.69 8.76
C ALA A 204 -26.35 -19.42 9.98
N LEU A 205 -27.55 -18.88 9.79
CA LEU A 205 -28.49 -18.61 10.88
C LEU A 205 -28.91 -19.91 11.60
N ASN A 206 -29.15 -20.98 10.84
CA ASN A 206 -29.50 -22.28 11.41
C ASN A 206 -28.36 -22.87 12.26
N GLN A 207 -27.10 -22.65 11.86
CA GLN A 207 -25.94 -23.18 12.56
C GLN A 207 -25.49 -22.29 13.71
N TYR A 208 -25.70 -20.98 13.58
CA TYR A 208 -25.24 -19.96 14.52
C TYR A 208 -26.40 -19.03 14.92
N PRO A 209 -27.34 -19.47 15.78
CA PRO A 209 -28.52 -18.66 16.18
C PRO A 209 -28.16 -17.29 16.81
N TRP A 210 -26.95 -17.19 17.41
CA TRP A 210 -26.49 -15.92 17.97
C TRP A 210 -26.30 -14.81 16.93
N LEU A 211 -26.23 -15.14 15.63
CA LEU A 211 -26.18 -14.15 14.56
C LEU A 211 -27.45 -13.31 14.46
N GLU A 212 -28.61 -13.79 14.95
CA GLU A 212 -29.87 -13.02 14.95
C GLU A 212 -29.88 -11.86 15.95
N SER A 213 -28.84 -11.75 16.77
CA SER A 213 -28.70 -10.64 17.73
C SER A 213 -28.32 -9.34 17.04
N TRP A 214 -28.94 -8.24 17.48
CA TRP A 214 -28.57 -6.85 17.09
C TRP A 214 -27.21 -6.40 17.63
N THR A 215 -26.58 -7.17 18.45
CA THR A 215 -25.25 -6.87 19.04
C THR A 215 -24.10 -7.68 18.42
N SER A 216 -24.42 -8.54 17.43
CA SER A 216 -23.44 -9.43 16.78
C SER A 216 -22.99 -8.90 15.43
N ASN A 217 -21.82 -8.27 15.38
CA ASN A 217 -21.23 -7.70 14.17
C ASN A 217 -20.32 -8.72 13.47
N SER A 218 -20.86 -9.44 12.47
CA SER A 218 -20.15 -10.57 11.86
C SER A 218 -20.19 -10.60 10.33
N MET A 219 -20.90 -9.68 9.68
CA MET A 219 -21.08 -9.67 8.24
C MET A 219 -21.07 -8.27 7.65
N VAL A 220 -20.82 -8.17 6.36
CA VAL A 220 -20.94 -6.91 5.63
C VAL A 220 -22.34 -6.79 5.04
N THR A 221 -22.95 -5.63 5.22
CA THR A 221 -24.23 -5.29 4.62
C THR A 221 -24.04 -4.29 3.49
N TYR A 222 -24.53 -4.67 2.29
CA TYR A 222 -24.64 -3.78 1.13
C TYR A 222 -26.08 -3.36 0.93
N VAL A 223 -26.27 -2.12 0.45
CA VAL A 223 -27.58 -1.57 0.06
C VAL A 223 -27.50 -0.96 -1.33
N GLU A 224 -28.56 -1.12 -2.11
CA GLU A 224 -28.78 -0.43 -3.38
C GLU A 224 -30.01 0.45 -3.25
N PHE A 225 -29.85 1.72 -3.59
CA PHE A 225 -30.96 2.68 -3.59
C PHE A 225 -31.65 2.74 -4.95
N HIS A 226 -32.91 3.20 -4.95
CA HIS A 226 -33.57 3.61 -6.18
C HIS A 226 -32.88 4.85 -6.79
N ASN A 227 -33.00 5.03 -8.11
CA ASN A 227 -32.42 6.20 -8.77
C ASN A 227 -33.02 7.50 -8.18
N ASN A 228 -32.19 8.54 -8.07
CA ASN A 228 -32.57 9.87 -7.58
C ASN A 228 -32.86 9.98 -6.07
N VAL A 229 -32.40 9.06 -5.25
CA VAL A 229 -32.42 9.21 -3.78
C VAL A 229 -31.35 10.21 -3.36
N ASN A 230 -31.72 11.16 -2.50
CA ASN A 230 -30.76 12.04 -1.82
C ASN A 230 -30.13 11.26 -0.65
N VAL A 231 -28.94 10.72 -0.89
CA VAL A 231 -28.24 9.84 0.09
C VAL A 231 -27.82 10.62 1.33
N GLU A 232 -27.44 11.90 1.20
CA GLU A 232 -27.07 12.74 2.34
C GLU A 232 -28.25 12.96 3.31
N GLU A 233 -29.43 13.23 2.76
CA GLU A 233 -30.65 13.36 3.57
C GLU A 233 -31.08 12.01 4.19
N PHE A 234 -30.90 10.91 3.46
CA PHE A 234 -31.13 9.58 4.00
C PHE A 234 -30.19 9.27 5.16
N GLU A 235 -28.91 9.60 5.03
CA GLU A 235 -27.87 9.31 6.03
C GLU A 235 -28.15 10.03 7.37
N GLU A 236 -28.72 11.24 7.36
CA GLU A 236 -29.14 11.93 8.57
C GLU A 236 -30.18 11.13 9.37
N LYS A 237 -31.17 10.55 8.68
CA LYS A 237 -32.20 9.70 9.30
C LYS A 237 -31.62 8.34 9.71
N PHE A 238 -30.64 7.84 8.97
CA PHE A 238 -30.08 6.51 9.14
C PHE A 238 -29.04 6.45 10.27
N ARG A 239 -28.41 7.58 10.60
CA ARG A 239 -27.33 7.65 11.58
C ARG A 239 -27.70 7.05 12.93
N GLU A 240 -28.92 7.30 13.41
CA GLU A 240 -29.41 6.89 14.72
C GLU A 240 -30.39 5.70 14.63
N TYR A 241 -30.40 5.02 13.49
CA TYR A 241 -31.34 3.92 13.22
C TYR A 241 -31.24 2.77 14.23
N LEU A 242 -30.08 2.56 14.85
CA LEU A 242 -29.91 1.48 15.82
C LEU A 242 -30.47 1.80 17.22
N LEU A 243 -30.79 3.06 17.52
CA LEU A 243 -31.32 3.45 18.86
C LEU A 243 -32.53 2.62 19.30
N PRO A 244 -33.58 2.40 18.48
CA PRO A 244 -34.73 1.59 18.87
C PRO A 244 -34.44 0.09 18.98
N HIS A 245 -33.33 -0.36 18.43
CA HIS A 245 -32.91 -1.78 18.41
C HIS A 245 -31.85 -2.11 19.46
N ALA A 246 -31.37 -1.10 20.19
CA ALA A 246 -30.40 -1.30 21.26
C ALA A 246 -31.02 -1.99 22.46
N PRO A 247 -30.28 -2.83 23.20
CA PRO A 247 -30.72 -3.35 24.49
C PRO A 247 -31.03 -2.21 25.47
N GLU A 248 -32.05 -2.41 26.33
CA GLU A 248 -32.52 -1.39 27.28
C GLU A 248 -31.46 -0.94 28.29
N ASP A 249 -30.46 -1.78 28.54
CA ASP A 249 -29.35 -1.55 29.47
C ASP A 249 -28.17 -0.82 28.82
N VAL A 250 -28.20 -0.55 27.50
CA VAL A 250 -27.15 0.18 26.79
C VAL A 250 -27.46 1.67 26.77
N PRO A 251 -26.60 2.55 27.35
CA PRO A 251 -26.78 3.99 27.27
C PRO A 251 -26.86 4.48 25.81
N GLU A 252 -27.78 5.41 25.52
CA GLU A 252 -28.00 5.97 24.18
C GLU A 252 -26.71 6.45 23.51
N GLU A 253 -25.83 7.10 24.28
CA GLU A 253 -24.52 7.57 23.84
C GLU A 253 -23.52 6.48 23.46
N SER A 254 -23.77 5.23 23.91
CA SER A 254 -22.98 4.04 23.60
C SER A 254 -23.54 3.24 22.41
N VAL A 255 -24.70 3.61 21.90
CA VAL A 255 -25.30 2.96 20.73
C VAL A 255 -24.52 3.37 19.48
N TYR A 256 -24.21 2.36 18.65
CA TYR A 256 -23.43 2.58 17.43
C TYR A 256 -24.23 3.41 16.42
N ARG A 257 -23.53 4.27 15.71
CA ARG A 257 -24.06 5.10 14.63
C ARG A 257 -23.73 4.48 13.28
N LEU A 258 -24.58 4.67 12.30
CA LEU A 258 -24.39 4.14 10.96
C LEU A 258 -24.09 5.24 9.96
N TYR A 259 -23.29 4.90 8.94
CA TYR A 259 -23.12 5.72 7.74
C TYR A 259 -22.95 4.87 6.50
N LEU A 260 -23.07 5.50 5.33
CA LEU A 260 -23.01 4.84 4.03
C LEU A 260 -21.68 5.11 3.35
N GLN A 261 -20.99 4.05 2.93
CA GLN A 261 -19.77 4.15 2.14
C GLN A 261 -20.05 3.72 0.70
N PRO A 262 -19.88 4.62 -0.30
CA PRO A 262 -20.01 4.24 -1.71
C PRO A 262 -19.11 3.05 -2.05
N VAL A 263 -19.60 2.10 -2.86
CA VAL A 263 -18.80 0.93 -3.28
C VAL A 263 -17.53 1.36 -4.00
N SER A 264 -17.57 2.46 -4.77
CA SER A 264 -16.39 3.05 -5.42
C SER A 264 -15.31 3.52 -4.47
N ASP A 265 -15.64 3.77 -3.21
CA ASP A 265 -14.72 4.30 -2.20
C ASP A 265 -14.09 3.22 -1.32
N ILE A 266 -14.64 1.99 -1.34
CA ILE A 266 -14.19 0.91 -0.46
C ILE A 266 -12.72 0.61 -0.63
N HIS A 267 -12.24 0.50 -1.88
CA HIS A 267 -10.86 0.14 -2.14
C HIS A 267 -9.85 1.16 -1.61
N LEU A 268 -10.07 2.46 -1.83
CA LEU A 268 -9.08 3.50 -1.53
C LEU A 268 -9.33 4.29 -0.24
N LYS A 269 -10.57 4.37 0.23
CA LYS A 269 -10.94 5.24 1.35
C LYS A 269 -11.37 4.48 2.61
N SER A 270 -10.89 3.24 2.78
CA SER A 270 -11.21 2.40 3.94
C SER A 270 -10.05 2.22 4.91
N SER A 271 -8.99 3.02 4.83
CA SER A 271 -7.81 2.87 5.72
C SER A 271 -8.11 3.13 7.21
N HIS A 272 -9.17 3.86 7.52
CA HIS A 272 -9.64 4.12 8.89
C HIS A 272 -10.60 3.05 9.42
N ILE A 273 -11.05 2.12 8.58
CA ILE A 273 -11.99 1.06 8.96
C ILE A 273 -11.22 -0.16 9.42
N LYS A 274 -11.40 -0.54 10.70
CA LYS A 274 -10.62 -1.61 11.34
C LYS A 274 -11.03 -3.03 10.86
N PHE A 275 -12.32 -3.34 10.91
CA PHE A 275 -12.85 -4.66 10.55
C PHE A 275 -13.65 -4.55 9.26
N GLN A 276 -13.15 -5.18 8.20
CA GLN A 276 -13.75 -5.11 6.88
C GLN A 276 -13.29 -6.23 5.96
N TYR A 277 -14.12 -6.57 4.97
CA TYR A 277 -13.66 -7.33 3.81
C TYR A 277 -13.16 -6.34 2.75
N ASN A 278 -11.85 -6.23 2.64
CA ASN A 278 -11.18 -5.51 1.57
C ASN A 278 -9.87 -6.22 1.27
N ARG A 279 -9.92 -7.12 0.30
CA ARG A 279 -8.82 -8.05 -0.03
C ARG A 279 -7.50 -7.36 -0.36
N LYS A 280 -7.56 -6.23 -1.03
CA LYS A 280 -6.40 -5.44 -1.47
C LYS A 280 -6.62 -3.98 -1.10
N ALA A 281 -6.76 -3.70 0.20
CA ALA A 281 -6.97 -2.33 0.66
C ALA A 281 -5.90 -1.39 0.13
N GLY A 282 -6.32 -0.38 -0.62
CA GLY A 282 -5.49 0.71 -1.07
C GLY A 282 -5.51 1.88 -0.07
N ASN A 283 -4.64 2.85 -0.30
CA ASN A 283 -4.61 4.09 0.48
C ASN A 283 -4.67 5.30 -0.46
N ASN A 284 -5.75 6.08 -0.37
CA ASN A 284 -5.96 7.24 -1.23
C ASN A 284 -4.83 8.28 -1.09
N THR A 285 -4.35 8.52 0.12
CA THR A 285 -3.23 9.44 0.38
C THR A 285 -1.97 8.97 -0.33
N PHE A 286 -1.68 7.67 -0.30
CA PHE A 286 -0.55 7.08 -1.02
C PHE A 286 -0.67 7.30 -2.54
N ILE A 287 -1.85 7.09 -3.12
CA ILE A 287 -2.11 7.31 -4.56
C ILE A 287 -1.91 8.78 -4.95
N ILE A 288 -2.38 9.72 -4.12
CA ILE A 288 -2.18 11.16 -4.34
C ILE A 288 -0.70 11.53 -4.28
N VAL A 289 0.02 11.08 -3.25
CA VAL A 289 1.47 11.32 -3.08
C VAL A 289 2.25 10.74 -4.25
N LEU A 290 1.95 9.51 -4.64
CA LEU A 290 2.60 8.84 -5.75
C LEU A 290 2.35 9.56 -7.09
N SER A 291 1.11 10.03 -7.32
CA SER A 291 0.76 10.85 -8.48
C SER A 291 1.57 12.14 -8.52
N ALA A 292 1.69 12.83 -7.38
CA ALA A 292 2.50 14.04 -7.27
C ALA A 292 3.99 13.75 -7.59
N VAL A 293 4.54 12.65 -7.08
CA VAL A 293 5.92 12.21 -7.40
C VAL A 293 6.08 11.95 -8.89
N GLY A 294 5.12 11.27 -9.53
CA GLY A 294 5.14 11.02 -10.99
C GLY A 294 5.16 12.31 -11.81
N ILE A 295 4.33 13.29 -11.43
CA ILE A 295 4.31 14.62 -12.08
C ILE A 295 5.65 15.34 -11.87
N VAL A 296 6.18 15.30 -10.66
CA VAL A 296 7.46 15.96 -10.31
C VAL A 296 8.63 15.33 -11.07
N LEU A 297 8.70 14.00 -11.19
CA LEU A 297 9.73 13.31 -11.97
C LEU A 297 9.67 13.69 -13.45
N LEU A 298 8.45 13.81 -14.01
CA LEU A 298 8.26 14.29 -15.38
C LEU A 298 8.73 15.73 -15.54
N LEU A 299 8.40 16.60 -14.57
CA LEU A 299 8.85 18.00 -14.56
C LEU A 299 10.38 18.10 -14.48
N ILE A 300 11.04 17.27 -13.66
CA ILE A 300 12.51 17.20 -13.58
C ILE A 300 13.11 16.84 -14.95
N GLY A 301 12.50 15.88 -15.66
CA GLY A 301 12.89 15.52 -17.04
C GLY A 301 12.72 16.68 -18.02
N CYS A 302 11.60 17.42 -17.97
CA CYS A 302 11.35 18.62 -18.77
C CYS A 302 12.34 19.75 -18.43
N ILE A 303 12.59 19.98 -17.15
CA ILE A 303 13.54 20.99 -16.64
C ILE A 303 14.95 20.68 -17.14
N ASN A 304 15.36 19.42 -17.12
CA ASN A 304 16.65 18.99 -17.68
C ASN A 304 16.76 19.37 -19.16
N TYR A 305 15.73 19.07 -19.96
CA TYR A 305 15.68 19.44 -21.36
C TYR A 305 15.78 20.97 -21.56
N ILE A 306 14.99 21.76 -20.77
CA ILE A 306 15.01 23.22 -20.82
C ILE A 306 16.42 23.75 -20.50
N ASN A 307 17.01 23.29 -19.41
CA ASN A 307 18.34 23.73 -18.97
C ASN A 307 19.40 23.48 -20.05
N LEU A 308 19.40 22.30 -20.63
CA LEU A 308 20.33 21.93 -21.69
C LEU A 308 20.05 22.70 -23.00
N SER A 309 18.78 22.95 -23.33
CA SER A 309 18.41 23.74 -24.52
C SER A 309 18.83 25.22 -24.39
N ILE A 310 18.61 25.81 -23.21
CA ILE A 310 19.04 27.19 -22.93
C ILE A 310 20.56 27.29 -22.99
N ALA A 311 21.24 26.37 -22.39
CA ALA A 311 22.68 26.32 -22.35
C ALA A 311 23.29 26.27 -23.77
N ARG A 312 22.67 25.58 -24.71
CA ARG A 312 23.06 25.52 -26.13
C ARG A 312 22.67 26.76 -26.94
N SER A 313 21.72 27.54 -26.44
CA SER A 313 21.18 28.72 -27.14
C SER A 313 22.28 29.69 -27.58
N VAL A 314 23.37 29.82 -26.83
CA VAL A 314 24.49 30.69 -27.13
C VAL A 314 25.24 30.27 -28.41
N LYS A 315 25.45 28.95 -28.61
CA LYS A 315 26.05 28.45 -29.86
C LYS A 315 25.12 28.58 -31.05
N ARG A 316 23.81 28.45 -30.82
CA ARG A 316 22.77 28.60 -31.87
C ARG A 316 22.40 30.07 -32.20
N SER A 317 22.76 31.02 -31.34
CA SER A 317 22.42 32.44 -31.56
C SER A 317 22.94 32.97 -32.90
N ARG A 318 24.17 32.58 -33.30
CA ARG A 318 24.74 32.97 -34.61
C ARG A 318 23.94 32.40 -35.78
N GLU A 319 23.50 31.13 -35.69
CA GLU A 319 22.65 30.48 -36.71
C GLU A 319 21.29 31.18 -36.84
N VAL A 320 20.66 31.45 -35.67
CA VAL A 320 19.38 32.17 -35.60
C VAL A 320 19.50 33.59 -36.14
N GLY A 321 20.57 34.29 -35.78
CA GLY A 321 20.86 35.64 -36.28
C GLY A 321 21.01 35.66 -37.81
N MET A 322 21.75 34.72 -38.37
CA MET A 322 21.95 34.61 -39.84
C MET A 322 20.63 34.30 -40.57
N ARG A 323 19.82 33.39 -40.01
CA ARG A 323 18.48 33.06 -40.58
C ARG A 323 17.52 34.26 -40.55
N LYS A 324 17.55 35.09 -39.50
CA LYS A 324 16.77 36.31 -39.42
C LYS A 324 17.20 37.37 -40.45
N VAL A 325 18.51 37.50 -40.69
CA VAL A 325 19.05 38.38 -41.77
C VAL A 325 18.58 37.89 -43.12
N LEU A 326 18.46 36.58 -43.32
CA LEU A 326 17.91 35.94 -44.50
C LEU A 326 16.36 35.96 -44.59
N GLY A 327 15.65 36.66 -43.68
CA GLY A 327 14.22 36.88 -43.75
C GLY A 327 13.36 35.87 -42.96
N ALA A 328 13.95 35.05 -42.07
CA ALA A 328 13.14 34.19 -41.22
C ALA A 328 12.37 34.98 -40.15
N THR A 329 11.04 34.81 -40.10
CA THR A 329 10.19 35.47 -39.08
C THR A 329 10.32 34.74 -37.73
N ARG A 330 10.02 35.44 -36.63
CA ARG A 330 10.06 34.92 -35.28
C ARG A 330 9.21 33.65 -35.12
N ASP A 331 8.00 33.64 -35.67
CA ASP A 331 7.05 32.55 -35.55
C ASP A 331 7.56 31.27 -36.24
N LYS A 332 8.20 31.40 -37.43
CA LYS A 332 8.81 30.25 -38.12
C LYS A 332 9.92 29.62 -37.30
N LEU A 333 10.70 30.40 -36.56
CA LEU A 333 11.73 29.89 -35.66
C LEU A 333 11.12 29.18 -34.42
N VAL A 334 10.04 29.77 -33.83
CA VAL A 334 9.31 29.14 -32.73
C VAL A 334 8.76 27.78 -33.16
N TYR A 335 8.04 27.70 -34.30
CA TYR A 335 7.53 26.43 -34.83
C TYR A 335 8.63 25.39 -35.09
N GLN A 336 9.79 25.83 -35.57
CA GLN A 336 10.92 24.93 -35.81
C GLN A 336 11.43 24.33 -34.47
N PHE A 337 11.66 25.14 -33.41
CA PHE A 337 12.15 24.65 -32.13
C PHE A 337 11.12 23.79 -31.40
N MET A 338 9.83 24.15 -31.51
CA MET A 338 8.73 23.31 -31.03
C MET A 338 8.70 21.95 -31.73
N GLY A 339 8.89 21.91 -33.06
CA GLY A 339 8.99 20.67 -33.82
C GLY A 339 10.20 19.81 -33.41
N GLU A 340 11.37 20.43 -33.12
CA GLU A 340 12.52 19.70 -32.59
C GLU A 340 12.20 19.05 -31.23
N SER A 341 11.52 19.76 -30.31
CA SER A 341 11.09 19.25 -29.01
C SER A 341 10.10 18.10 -29.15
N LEU A 342 9.10 18.25 -30.04
CA LEU A 342 8.09 17.22 -30.31
C LEU A 342 8.73 15.90 -30.77
N ILE A 343 9.70 15.99 -31.71
CA ILE A 343 10.39 14.81 -32.24
C ILE A 343 11.21 14.09 -31.14
N ILE A 344 11.97 14.85 -30.34
CA ILE A 344 12.76 14.27 -29.25
C ILE A 344 11.85 13.62 -28.22
N THR A 345 10.74 14.27 -27.87
CA THR A 345 9.74 13.72 -26.93
C THR A 345 9.06 12.47 -27.48
N ALA A 346 8.74 12.44 -28.78
CA ALA A 346 8.17 11.26 -29.44
C ALA A 346 9.14 10.06 -29.38
N PHE A 347 10.43 10.29 -29.67
CA PHE A 347 11.45 9.23 -29.51
C PHE A 347 11.61 8.79 -28.05
N ALA A 348 11.55 9.76 -27.10
CA ALA A 348 11.61 9.43 -25.68
C ALA A 348 10.43 8.56 -25.24
N ILE A 349 9.21 8.86 -25.72
CA ILE A 349 8.02 8.05 -25.45
C ILE A 349 8.16 6.65 -26.06
N LEU A 350 8.65 6.51 -27.30
CA LEU A 350 8.86 5.20 -27.91
C LEU A 350 9.84 4.34 -27.11
N LEU A 351 10.96 4.92 -26.68
CA LEU A 351 11.91 4.24 -25.80
C LEU A 351 11.32 3.92 -24.43
N SER A 352 10.52 4.84 -23.89
CA SER A 352 9.85 4.64 -22.61
C SER A 352 8.87 3.49 -22.64
N MET A 353 8.15 3.27 -23.74
CA MET A 353 7.23 2.12 -23.88
C MET A 353 7.98 0.79 -23.78
N GLY A 354 9.14 0.67 -24.45
CA GLY A 354 9.97 -0.52 -24.32
C GLY A 354 10.50 -0.73 -22.90
N LEU A 355 10.88 0.35 -22.21
CA LEU A 355 11.30 0.26 -20.81
C LEU A 355 10.13 -0.06 -19.88
N VAL A 356 8.94 0.49 -20.11
CA VAL A 356 7.74 0.18 -19.32
C VAL A 356 7.40 -1.30 -19.42
N GLU A 357 7.37 -1.86 -20.65
CA GLU A 357 7.12 -3.29 -20.87
C GLU A 357 8.12 -4.17 -20.11
N LEU A 358 9.40 -3.80 -20.14
CA LEU A 358 10.47 -4.52 -19.45
C LEU A 358 10.34 -4.42 -17.91
N LEU A 359 9.93 -3.27 -17.38
CA LEU A 359 9.92 -2.99 -15.93
C LEU A 359 8.60 -3.33 -15.24
N VAL A 360 7.49 -3.51 -15.98
CA VAL A 360 6.18 -3.83 -15.37
C VAL A 360 6.22 -5.10 -14.51
N PRO A 361 6.90 -6.23 -14.88
CA PRO A 361 6.96 -7.39 -14.01
C PRO A 361 7.60 -7.09 -12.64
N GLU A 362 8.75 -6.42 -12.64
CA GLU A 362 9.47 -6.04 -11.41
C GLU A 362 8.64 -5.03 -10.58
N PHE A 363 8.02 -4.07 -11.25
CA PHE A 363 7.12 -3.12 -10.59
C PHE A 363 5.93 -3.83 -9.93
N ASN A 364 5.33 -4.81 -10.60
CA ASN A 364 4.27 -5.65 -10.05
C ASN A 364 4.74 -6.46 -8.85
N ALA A 365 5.95 -7.02 -8.89
CA ALA A 365 6.54 -7.77 -7.77
C ALA A 365 6.71 -6.88 -6.53
N ILE A 366 7.26 -5.67 -6.70
CA ILE A 366 7.44 -4.71 -5.60
C ILE A 366 6.09 -4.26 -5.04
N MET A 367 5.11 -3.93 -5.91
CA MET A 367 3.85 -3.32 -5.49
C MET A 367 2.73 -4.32 -5.18
N GLY A 368 2.97 -5.63 -5.35
CA GLY A 368 1.94 -6.66 -5.19
C GLY A 368 0.74 -6.46 -6.15
N SER A 369 0.97 -5.81 -7.29
CA SER A 369 -0.05 -5.50 -8.28
C SER A 369 -0.05 -6.49 -9.45
N THR A 370 -1.11 -6.46 -10.27
CA THR A 370 -1.25 -7.29 -11.48
C THR A 370 -1.52 -6.40 -12.69
N ILE A 371 -0.67 -5.38 -12.87
CA ILE A 371 -0.77 -4.44 -13.97
C ILE A 371 -0.36 -5.15 -15.25
N ASN A 372 -1.23 -5.14 -16.24
CA ASN A 372 -0.93 -5.59 -17.59
C ASN A 372 -0.74 -4.38 -18.51
N PHE A 373 0.41 -4.34 -19.17
CA PHE A 373 0.68 -3.31 -20.16
C PHE A 373 -0.03 -3.64 -21.47
N THR A 374 -1.09 -2.89 -21.80
CA THR A 374 -1.85 -3.04 -23.05
C THR A 374 -2.03 -1.68 -23.73
N LEU A 375 -1.79 -1.65 -25.04
CA LEU A 375 -1.95 -0.47 -25.88
C LEU A 375 -3.44 -0.26 -26.25
N SER A 376 -4.26 0.10 -25.27
CA SER A 376 -5.66 0.46 -25.50
C SER A 376 -5.79 1.86 -26.12
N GLY A 377 -6.92 2.15 -26.80
CA GLY A 377 -7.18 3.47 -27.37
C GLY A 377 -7.13 4.61 -26.33
N SER A 378 -7.62 4.37 -25.11
CA SER A 378 -7.57 5.33 -24.02
C SER A 378 -6.13 5.55 -23.52
N PHE A 379 -5.30 4.52 -23.51
CA PHE A 379 -3.90 4.64 -23.14
C PHE A 379 -3.11 5.43 -24.18
N ILE A 380 -3.33 5.17 -25.47
CA ILE A 380 -2.72 5.93 -26.57
C ILE A 380 -3.10 7.40 -26.48
N ALA A 381 -4.37 7.73 -26.17
CA ALA A 381 -4.80 9.11 -25.98
C ALA A 381 -4.03 9.81 -24.83
N LYS A 382 -3.77 9.10 -23.72
CA LYS A 382 -2.95 9.59 -22.60
C LYS A 382 -1.49 9.82 -23.02
N LEU A 383 -0.90 8.91 -23.81
CA LEU A 383 0.46 9.10 -24.35
C LEU A 383 0.55 10.30 -25.28
N VAL A 384 -0.46 10.54 -26.12
CA VAL A 384 -0.54 11.73 -26.98
C VAL A 384 -0.67 13.00 -26.13
N ALA A 385 -1.46 12.96 -25.04
CA ALA A 385 -1.53 14.08 -24.10
C ALA A 385 -0.17 14.36 -23.45
N ILE A 386 0.54 13.32 -22.99
CA ILE A 386 1.91 13.45 -22.45
C ILE A 386 2.85 14.03 -23.51
N LEU A 387 2.79 13.55 -24.76
CA LEU A 387 3.58 14.07 -25.87
C LEU A 387 3.38 15.58 -26.04
N ILE A 388 2.13 16.04 -26.08
CA ILE A 388 1.78 17.45 -26.26
C ILE A 388 2.26 18.27 -25.06
N ILE A 389 1.92 17.86 -23.84
CA ILE A 389 2.24 18.59 -22.60
C ILE A 389 3.76 18.70 -22.42
N VAL A 390 4.49 17.60 -22.54
CA VAL A 390 5.95 17.57 -22.37
C VAL A 390 6.63 18.41 -23.46
N SER A 391 6.18 18.29 -24.72
CA SER A 391 6.74 19.11 -25.83
C SER A 391 6.48 20.60 -25.65
N LEU A 392 5.30 20.97 -25.14
CA LEU A 392 4.98 22.37 -24.84
C LEU A 392 5.84 22.88 -23.68
N ILE A 393 5.90 22.21 -22.56
CA ILE A 393 6.67 22.64 -21.37
C ILE A 393 8.16 22.74 -21.73
N SER A 394 8.73 21.70 -22.33
CA SER A 394 10.16 21.63 -22.61
C SER A 394 10.60 22.49 -23.81
N GLY A 395 9.74 22.66 -24.83
CA GLY A 395 10.07 23.33 -26.06
C GLY A 395 9.72 24.84 -26.09
N PHE A 396 8.64 25.27 -25.39
CA PHE A 396 8.11 26.63 -25.48
C PHE A 396 9.11 27.70 -25.01
N TYR A 397 9.68 27.50 -23.82
CA TYR A 397 10.59 28.51 -23.27
C TYR A 397 11.88 28.69 -24.13
N PRO A 398 12.60 27.61 -24.48
CA PRO A 398 13.77 27.72 -25.37
C PRO A 398 13.39 28.37 -26.74
N ALA A 399 12.25 28.01 -27.32
CA ALA A 399 11.79 28.55 -28.59
C ALA A 399 11.55 30.06 -28.53
N VAL A 400 10.83 30.53 -27.52
CA VAL A 400 10.57 31.96 -27.30
C VAL A 400 11.84 32.73 -26.98
N TYR A 401 12.72 32.15 -26.15
CA TYR A 401 13.98 32.78 -25.75
C TYR A 401 14.92 32.95 -26.95
N LEU A 402 15.16 31.88 -27.73
CA LEU A 402 16.00 31.92 -28.91
C LEU A 402 15.47 32.86 -30.01
N SER A 403 14.16 32.91 -30.19
CA SER A 403 13.52 33.75 -31.19
C SER A 403 13.60 35.27 -30.89
N LYS A 404 13.93 35.68 -29.64
CA LYS A 404 14.09 37.09 -29.23
C LYS A 404 15.47 37.68 -29.58
N TYR A 405 16.49 36.90 -29.95
CA TYR A 405 17.82 37.40 -30.25
C TYR A 405 17.83 38.40 -31.40
N ASN A 406 18.49 39.55 -31.17
CA ASN A 406 18.66 40.59 -32.20
C ASN A 406 19.88 40.24 -33.08
N PRO A 407 19.74 40.14 -34.42
CA PRO A 407 20.83 39.83 -35.32
C PRO A 407 22.06 40.79 -35.21
N ALA A 408 21.81 42.07 -34.99
CA ALA A 408 22.87 43.09 -34.93
C ALA A 408 23.83 42.91 -33.74
N THR A 409 23.30 42.52 -32.57
CA THR A 409 24.10 42.32 -31.35
C THR A 409 24.87 41.00 -31.40
N VAL A 410 24.27 39.97 -32.02
CA VAL A 410 24.88 38.62 -32.13
C VAL A 410 26.05 38.62 -33.12
N LEU A 411 25.95 39.39 -34.24
CA LEU A 411 27.01 39.47 -35.26
C LEU A 411 28.17 40.37 -34.82
N LYS A 412 27.92 41.37 -33.92
CA LYS A 412 29.00 42.24 -33.36
C LYS A 412 29.79 41.62 -32.23
N GLY A 413 29.49 40.36 -31.86
CA GLY A 413 30.27 39.65 -30.83
C GLY A 413 29.97 40.08 -29.38
N ASP A 414 29.03 40.99 -29.14
CA ASP A 414 28.65 41.50 -27.82
C ASP A 414 27.78 40.48 -27.06
N ASN A 415 28.38 39.44 -26.53
CA ASN A 415 27.71 38.34 -25.87
C ASN A 415 27.37 38.59 -24.38
N GLN A 416 27.53 39.85 -23.87
CA GLN A 416 27.44 40.13 -22.42
C GLN A 416 26.00 40.32 -21.89
N LYS A 417 24.96 40.44 -22.70
CA LYS A 417 23.60 40.71 -22.25
C LYS A 417 22.71 39.45 -21.98
N GLY A 418 23.31 38.27 -21.80
CA GLY A 418 22.60 37.00 -21.49
C GLY A 418 22.32 36.75 -20.00
N LEU A 419 22.32 37.78 -19.15
CA LEU A 419 22.15 37.66 -17.69
C LEU A 419 20.79 37.08 -17.25
N SER A 420 19.74 37.20 -18.06
CA SER A 420 18.40 36.69 -17.73
C SER A 420 18.32 35.14 -17.82
N SER A 421 19.09 34.50 -18.72
CA SER A 421 19.07 33.03 -18.88
C SER A 421 19.72 32.30 -17.71
N THR A 422 20.72 32.86 -17.07
CA THR A 422 21.44 32.27 -15.93
C THR A 422 20.59 32.22 -14.66
N LYS A 423 19.71 33.22 -14.42
CA LYS A 423 18.83 33.22 -13.24
C LYS A 423 17.80 32.09 -13.29
N LEU A 424 17.08 31.94 -14.41
CA LEU A 424 16.07 30.88 -14.55
C LEU A 424 16.70 29.48 -14.43
N THR A 425 17.82 29.25 -15.12
CA THR A 425 18.52 27.96 -15.06
C THR A 425 18.97 27.61 -13.64
N ARG A 426 19.43 28.61 -12.85
CA ARG A 426 19.76 28.41 -11.42
C ARG A 426 18.51 28.04 -10.61
N ILE A 427 17.38 28.69 -10.81
CA ILE A 427 16.12 28.38 -10.15
C ILE A 427 15.67 26.95 -10.48
N LEU A 428 15.72 26.57 -11.76
CA LEU A 428 15.33 25.24 -12.22
C LEU A 428 16.20 24.12 -11.65
N VAL A 429 17.53 24.33 -11.59
CA VAL A 429 18.46 23.38 -10.92
C VAL A 429 18.22 23.36 -9.41
N GLY A 430 18.02 24.52 -8.80
CA GLY A 430 17.66 24.60 -7.38
C GLY A 430 16.41 23.79 -7.07
N PHE A 431 15.37 23.91 -7.91
CA PHE A 431 14.14 23.12 -7.77
C PHE A 431 14.40 21.60 -7.89
N GLN A 432 15.24 21.16 -8.85
CA GLN A 432 15.58 19.73 -8.99
C GLN A 432 16.24 19.20 -7.73
N PHE A 433 17.24 19.92 -7.17
CA PHE A 433 17.90 19.50 -5.93
C PHE A 433 17.02 19.65 -4.70
N PHE A 434 16.13 20.63 -4.65
CA PHE A 434 15.11 20.76 -3.61
C PHE A 434 14.24 19.48 -3.55
N VAL A 435 13.66 19.06 -4.68
CA VAL A 435 12.86 17.85 -4.75
C VAL A 435 13.67 16.60 -4.41
N SER A 436 14.86 16.46 -4.99
CA SER A 436 15.73 15.32 -4.69
C SER A 436 16.05 15.21 -3.20
N THR A 437 16.28 16.33 -2.51
CA THR A 437 16.59 16.36 -1.07
C THR A 437 15.36 15.99 -0.24
N VAL A 438 14.15 16.46 -0.61
CA VAL A 438 12.89 16.02 0.04
C VAL A 438 12.72 14.52 -0.07
N LEU A 439 12.93 13.95 -1.26
CA LEU A 439 12.81 12.51 -1.49
C LEU A 439 13.89 11.71 -0.72
N ILE A 440 15.15 12.20 -0.67
CA ILE A 440 16.22 11.58 0.14
C ILE A 440 15.81 11.54 1.62
N LEU A 441 15.30 12.66 2.14
CA LEU A 441 14.87 12.75 3.53
C LEU A 441 13.75 11.74 3.83
N PHE A 442 12.77 11.64 2.93
CA PHE A 442 11.66 10.69 3.06
C PHE A 442 12.16 9.24 3.11
N ILE A 443 13.13 8.86 2.25
CA ILE A 443 13.73 7.51 2.28
C ILE A 443 14.49 7.26 3.58
N ILE A 444 15.30 8.20 4.04
CA ILE A 444 16.04 8.04 5.29
C ILE A 444 15.08 7.73 6.43
N MET A 445 13.98 8.49 6.52
CA MET A 445 12.98 8.31 7.59
C MET A 445 12.16 7.03 7.43
N THR A 446 11.75 6.68 6.21
CA THR A 446 11.03 5.42 5.96
C THR A 446 11.92 4.21 6.28
N ASN A 447 13.22 4.28 5.95
CA ASN A 447 14.17 3.23 6.34
C ASN A 447 14.32 3.14 7.87
N GLN A 448 14.38 4.28 8.58
CA GLN A 448 14.41 4.28 10.05
C GLN A 448 13.14 3.68 10.65
N GLN A 449 11.97 3.96 10.07
CA GLN A 449 10.72 3.33 10.49
C GLN A 449 10.75 1.80 10.27
N VAL A 450 11.26 1.33 9.12
CA VAL A 450 11.43 -0.11 8.87
C VAL A 450 12.41 -0.74 9.87
N GLN A 451 13.52 -0.08 10.19
CA GLN A 451 14.46 -0.58 11.21
C GLN A 451 13.83 -0.56 12.62
N TYR A 452 13.05 0.48 12.93
CA TYR A 452 12.31 0.54 14.19
C TYR A 452 11.35 -0.64 14.31
N ILE A 453 10.55 -0.95 13.27
CA ILE A 453 9.64 -2.10 13.24
C ILE A 453 10.39 -3.42 13.45
N LYS A 454 11.52 -3.61 12.74
CA LYS A 454 12.33 -4.84 12.82
C LYS A 454 12.98 -5.08 14.20
N ASN A 455 13.33 -4.01 14.89
CA ASN A 455 14.05 -4.06 16.16
C ASN A 455 13.15 -3.80 17.37
N LYS A 456 11.86 -3.55 17.16
CA LYS A 456 10.91 -3.29 18.24
C LYS A 456 10.67 -4.57 19.03
N ASP A 457 10.80 -4.46 20.33
CA ASP A 457 10.29 -5.46 21.25
C ASP A 457 8.76 -5.40 21.25
N PHE A 458 8.12 -6.47 20.77
CA PHE A 458 6.66 -6.60 20.73
C PHE A 458 6.07 -7.03 22.07
N GLY A 459 6.90 -7.34 23.07
CA GLY A 459 6.47 -7.86 24.36
C GLY A 459 6.14 -9.36 24.34
N PHE A 460 6.55 -10.06 23.27
CA PHE A 460 6.50 -11.51 23.12
C PHE A 460 7.58 -11.99 22.14
N ASN A 461 8.03 -13.23 22.35
CA ASN A 461 9.00 -13.85 21.47
C ASN A 461 8.30 -14.58 20.31
N TYR A 462 8.66 -14.23 19.07
CA TYR A 462 8.16 -14.88 17.84
C TYR A 462 9.26 -15.56 17.03
N ASP A 463 10.49 -15.58 17.54
CA ASP A 463 11.61 -16.21 16.86
C ASP A 463 11.47 -17.73 16.88
N ASN A 464 11.74 -18.35 15.74
CA ASN A 464 11.63 -19.80 15.54
C ASN A 464 10.25 -20.40 15.85
N ILE A 465 9.19 -19.57 15.86
CA ILE A 465 7.82 -20.04 15.99
C ILE A 465 7.26 -20.37 14.62
N VAL A 466 6.78 -21.60 14.47
CA VAL A 466 6.04 -22.10 13.31
C VAL A 466 4.57 -22.12 13.67
N ASN A 467 3.75 -21.45 12.87
CA ASN A 467 2.30 -21.47 13.01
C ASN A 467 1.68 -22.32 11.92
N LEU A 468 0.80 -23.26 12.33
CA LEU A 468 -0.05 -24.05 11.44
C LEU A 468 -1.51 -23.71 11.73
N LYS A 469 -2.30 -23.55 10.66
CA LYS A 469 -3.75 -23.38 10.76
C LYS A 469 -4.41 -24.75 10.95
N LEU A 470 -5.28 -24.85 11.94
CA LEU A 470 -6.04 -26.05 12.23
C LEU A 470 -7.37 -26.08 11.46
N PHE A 471 -7.98 -27.25 11.40
CA PHE A 471 -9.25 -27.47 10.70
C PHE A 471 -10.31 -27.88 11.71
N HIS A 472 -11.43 -27.18 11.75
CA HIS A 472 -12.50 -27.38 12.73
C HIS A 472 -13.29 -28.68 12.58
N ASP A 473 -13.11 -29.42 11.48
CA ASP A 473 -13.75 -30.71 11.23
C ASP A 473 -13.05 -31.88 11.93
N GLU A 474 -12.05 -31.61 12.79
CA GLU A 474 -11.31 -32.61 13.54
C GLU A 474 -11.70 -32.63 15.02
N ASN A 475 -11.63 -33.82 15.65
CA ASN A 475 -11.91 -33.99 17.07
C ASN A 475 -10.86 -33.21 17.91
N PRO A 476 -11.25 -32.39 18.91
CA PRO A 476 -10.32 -31.72 19.84
C PRO A 476 -9.30 -32.65 20.49
N GLN A 477 -9.66 -33.90 20.82
CA GLN A 477 -8.74 -34.87 21.39
C GLN A 477 -7.56 -35.22 20.48
N LYS A 478 -7.77 -35.10 19.16
CA LYS A 478 -6.73 -35.34 18.16
C LYS A 478 -5.65 -34.27 18.22
N PHE A 479 -6.05 -33.02 18.48
CA PHE A 479 -5.11 -31.92 18.66
C PHE A 479 -4.25 -32.10 19.91
N LEU A 480 -4.83 -32.54 21.01
CA LEU A 480 -4.08 -32.84 22.23
C LEU A 480 -3.06 -33.98 22.01
N SER A 481 -3.45 -35.04 21.28
CA SER A 481 -2.55 -36.12 20.90
C SER A 481 -1.43 -35.67 19.97
N PHE A 482 -1.74 -34.83 19.02
CA PHE A 482 -0.74 -34.21 18.14
C PHE A 482 0.26 -33.34 18.91
N LYS A 483 -0.20 -32.47 19.83
CA LYS A 483 0.65 -31.73 20.76
C LYS A 483 1.59 -32.62 21.55
N ALA A 484 1.07 -33.70 22.17
CA ALA A 484 1.85 -34.61 22.96
C ALA A 484 2.93 -35.32 22.12
N GLU A 485 2.63 -35.69 20.88
CA GLU A 485 3.60 -36.31 19.97
C GLU A 485 4.70 -35.35 19.57
N LEU A 486 4.36 -34.09 19.24
CA LEU A 486 5.34 -33.06 18.91
C LEU A 486 6.30 -32.77 20.06
N GLN A 487 5.80 -32.72 21.29
CA GLN A 487 6.60 -32.45 22.50
C GLN A 487 7.62 -33.56 22.84
N GLN A 488 7.53 -34.73 22.21
CA GLN A 488 8.54 -35.81 22.40
C GLN A 488 9.82 -35.55 21.60
N ASN A 489 9.79 -34.67 20.61
CA ASN A 489 10.97 -34.35 19.80
C ASN A 489 11.82 -33.27 20.49
N SER A 490 13.09 -33.56 20.73
CA SER A 490 14.04 -32.65 21.40
C SER A 490 14.33 -31.38 20.63
N ASN A 491 14.00 -31.29 19.33
CA ASN A 491 14.14 -30.12 18.50
C ASN A 491 12.89 -29.18 18.57
N ILE A 492 11.87 -29.59 19.36
CA ILE A 492 10.66 -28.77 19.62
C ILE A 492 10.70 -28.33 21.08
N GLU A 493 10.80 -27.02 21.29
CA GLU A 493 10.93 -26.40 22.60
C GLU A 493 9.58 -26.15 23.29
N GLY A 494 8.51 -26.02 22.49
CA GLY A 494 7.16 -25.76 22.99
C GLY A 494 6.10 -25.91 21.92
N VAL A 495 4.87 -26.24 22.35
CA VAL A 495 3.68 -26.30 21.49
C VAL A 495 2.50 -25.69 22.23
N ALA A 496 1.82 -24.73 21.61
CA ALA A 496 0.67 -24.04 22.19
C ALA A 496 -0.44 -23.77 21.18
N TYR A 497 -1.68 -23.84 21.62
CA TYR A 497 -2.86 -23.57 20.81
C TYR A 497 -3.41 -22.18 21.04
N THR A 498 -3.94 -21.54 19.99
CA THR A 498 -4.62 -20.24 20.07
C THR A 498 -5.80 -20.14 19.10
N SER A 499 -6.76 -19.26 19.43
CA SER A 499 -7.87 -18.91 18.54
C SER A 499 -7.50 -17.85 17.50
N SER A 500 -6.32 -17.21 17.63
CA SER A 500 -5.93 -16.12 16.74
C SER A 500 -4.42 -16.04 16.58
N LEU A 501 -3.98 -15.49 15.44
CA LEU A 501 -2.57 -15.23 15.18
C LEU A 501 -2.09 -14.03 15.99
N THR A 502 -1.17 -14.25 16.92
CA THR A 502 -0.52 -13.17 17.68
C THR A 502 0.22 -12.22 16.72
N GLY A 503 0.01 -10.92 16.89
CA GLY A 503 0.60 -9.91 16.01
C GLY A 503 -0.13 -9.73 14.67
N ALA A 504 -1.21 -10.45 14.40
CA ALA A 504 -1.87 -10.39 13.09
C ALA A 504 -3.41 -10.32 13.10
N SER A 505 -4.07 -11.00 14.02
CA SER A 505 -5.54 -11.05 14.09
C SER A 505 -6.02 -11.14 15.52
N GLY A 506 -7.29 -10.87 15.76
CA GLY A 506 -7.93 -11.01 17.05
C GLY A 506 -9.40 -10.65 16.99
N SER A 507 -10.20 -11.29 17.83
CA SER A 507 -11.59 -10.93 18.04
C SER A 507 -11.71 -9.83 19.09
N GLN A 508 -12.78 -9.04 19.03
CA GLN A 508 -13.18 -8.13 20.08
C GLN A 508 -14.49 -8.59 20.68
N SER A 509 -14.65 -8.38 21.99
CA SER A 509 -15.91 -8.61 22.71
C SER A 509 -16.02 -7.61 23.85
N THR A 510 -17.24 -7.35 24.27
CA THR A 510 -17.50 -6.53 25.47
C THR A 510 -17.45 -7.42 26.70
N LEU A 511 -16.70 -7.01 27.71
CA LEU A 511 -16.67 -7.61 29.04
C LEU A 511 -17.32 -6.65 30.03
N ASN A 512 -18.33 -7.10 30.73
CA ASN A 512 -18.96 -6.35 31.81
C ASN A 512 -18.28 -6.64 33.13
N VAL A 513 -18.02 -5.60 33.96
CA VAL A 513 -17.51 -5.81 35.31
C VAL A 513 -18.68 -6.26 36.20
N ALA A 514 -18.62 -7.49 36.69
CA ALA A 514 -19.74 -8.12 37.40
C ALA A 514 -20.16 -7.40 38.71
N ASP A 515 -19.20 -6.69 39.35
CA ASP A 515 -19.45 -5.98 40.61
C ASP A 515 -19.82 -4.49 40.40
N SER A 516 -20.01 -4.03 39.14
CA SER A 516 -20.36 -2.65 38.77
C SER A 516 -21.28 -2.66 37.57
N SER A 517 -22.53 -2.26 37.75
CA SER A 517 -23.54 -2.19 36.67
C SER A 517 -23.26 -1.11 35.61
N GLU A 518 -22.24 -0.26 35.83
CA GLU A 518 -21.95 0.88 34.94
C GLU A 518 -20.64 0.77 34.18
N SER A 519 -19.90 -0.34 34.34
CA SER A 519 -18.56 -0.45 33.76
C SER A 519 -18.48 -1.66 32.82
N SER A 520 -18.50 -1.39 31.52
CA SER A 520 -18.17 -2.36 30.47
C SER A 520 -16.92 -1.92 29.72
N VAL A 521 -16.17 -2.85 29.15
CA VAL A 521 -14.99 -2.56 28.33
C VAL A 521 -15.01 -3.39 27.08
N MET A 522 -14.84 -2.76 25.93
CA MET A 522 -14.56 -3.47 24.69
C MET A 522 -13.09 -3.89 24.71
N THR A 523 -12.84 -5.18 24.64
CA THR A 523 -11.52 -5.76 24.80
C THR A 523 -11.17 -6.73 23.71
N ARG A 524 -9.88 -6.90 23.48
CA ARG A 524 -9.38 -7.99 22.64
C ARG A 524 -9.46 -9.29 23.41
N ILE A 525 -10.02 -10.30 22.78
CA ILE A 525 -10.12 -11.64 23.36
C ILE A 525 -9.25 -12.61 22.56
N CYS A 526 -8.52 -13.46 23.27
CA CYS A 526 -7.75 -14.56 22.71
C CYS A 526 -7.98 -15.82 23.54
N ALA A 527 -8.50 -16.85 22.93
CA ALA A 527 -8.53 -18.17 23.53
C ALA A 527 -7.14 -18.82 23.36
N VAL A 528 -6.60 -19.34 24.45
CA VAL A 528 -5.26 -19.93 24.53
C VAL A 528 -5.29 -21.21 25.39
N ASP A 529 -4.25 -22.02 25.25
CA ASP A 529 -3.96 -23.08 26.24
C ASP A 529 -2.97 -22.57 27.31
N GLU A 530 -2.73 -23.40 28.33
CA GLU A 530 -1.85 -23.06 29.45
C GLU A 530 -0.37 -22.86 29.07
N ASP A 531 0.06 -23.42 27.94
CA ASP A 531 1.46 -23.34 27.48
C ASP A 531 1.73 -22.08 26.65
N PHE A 532 0.69 -21.37 26.23
CA PHE A 532 0.84 -20.24 25.31
C PHE A 532 1.67 -19.09 25.90
N LEU A 533 1.31 -18.57 27.07
CA LEU A 533 2.00 -17.44 27.69
C LEU A 533 3.48 -17.73 27.97
N PRO A 534 3.84 -18.91 28.57
CA PRO A 534 5.24 -19.26 28.77
C PRO A 534 6.02 -19.46 27.46
N MET A 535 5.42 -20.12 26.46
CA MET A 535 6.08 -20.39 25.18
C MET A 535 6.36 -19.08 24.39
N MET A 536 5.41 -18.13 24.43
CA MET A 536 5.56 -16.83 23.81
C MET A 536 6.38 -15.85 24.66
N GLU A 537 6.85 -16.28 25.84
CA GLU A 537 7.62 -15.45 26.77
C GLU A 537 6.89 -14.15 27.15
N ILE A 538 5.56 -14.19 27.29
CA ILE A 538 4.75 -13.06 27.77
C ILE A 538 4.79 -13.06 29.31
N PRO A 539 5.40 -12.04 29.97
CA PRO A 539 5.61 -12.05 31.41
C PRO A 539 4.29 -11.85 32.17
N ILE A 540 4.08 -12.68 33.18
CA ILE A 540 3.02 -12.46 34.17
C ILE A 540 3.56 -11.51 35.24
N LYS A 541 2.93 -10.32 35.36
CA LYS A 541 3.32 -9.28 36.32
C LYS A 541 2.75 -9.51 37.71
N GLU A 542 1.49 -9.95 37.77
CA GLU A 542 0.79 -10.24 39.03
C GLU A 542 -0.06 -11.48 38.87
N GLY A 543 -0.24 -12.23 40.00
CA GLY A 543 -1.05 -13.45 39.99
C GLY A 543 -0.35 -14.68 39.44
N ARG A 544 -1.07 -15.50 38.69
CA ARG A 544 -0.59 -16.79 38.15
C ARG A 544 -1.08 -17.04 36.72
N ASN A 545 -0.44 -17.99 36.06
CA ASN A 545 -0.91 -18.59 34.81
C ASN A 545 -2.06 -19.57 35.05
N PHE A 546 -2.71 -20.00 33.99
CA PHE A 546 -3.68 -21.07 33.98
C PHE A 546 -3.02 -22.37 34.46
N HIS A 547 -3.75 -23.16 35.27
CA HIS A 547 -3.29 -24.48 35.65
C HIS A 547 -3.56 -25.51 34.55
N PRO A 548 -2.58 -26.38 34.27
CA PRO A 548 -2.77 -27.45 33.29
C PRO A 548 -3.98 -28.33 33.61
N ASN A 549 -4.80 -28.59 32.57
CA ASN A 549 -5.97 -29.45 32.65
C ASN A 549 -7.00 -29.09 33.76
N SER A 550 -7.05 -27.82 34.17
CA SER A 550 -7.98 -27.35 35.19
C SER A 550 -9.33 -26.97 34.59
N SER A 551 -10.34 -27.79 34.78
CA SER A 551 -11.73 -27.47 34.41
C SER A 551 -12.29 -26.23 35.11
N LEU A 552 -11.74 -25.90 36.27
CA LEU A 552 -12.11 -24.68 37.01
C LEU A 552 -11.58 -23.45 36.24
N ASP A 553 -10.29 -23.44 35.88
CA ASP A 553 -9.70 -22.32 35.16
C ASP A 553 -10.34 -22.17 33.76
N SER A 554 -10.63 -23.26 33.06
CA SER A 554 -11.32 -23.25 31.78
C SER A 554 -12.66 -22.51 31.83
N ASN A 555 -13.44 -22.67 32.87
CA ASN A 555 -14.77 -22.12 32.98
C ASN A 555 -14.83 -20.75 33.70
N THR A 556 -13.88 -20.46 34.62
CA THR A 556 -14.02 -19.31 35.53
C THR A 556 -12.83 -18.37 35.54
N ALA A 557 -11.71 -18.67 34.87
CA ALA A 557 -10.52 -17.85 34.94
C ALA A 557 -10.39 -16.94 33.72
N VAL A 558 -9.79 -15.76 33.93
CA VAL A 558 -9.34 -14.83 32.87
C VAL A 558 -7.99 -14.22 33.27
N ILE A 559 -7.08 -14.08 32.30
CA ILE A 559 -5.85 -13.33 32.45
C ILE A 559 -5.98 -12.05 31.60
N ILE A 560 -5.61 -10.90 32.14
CA ILE A 560 -5.75 -9.60 31.49
C ILE A 560 -4.37 -8.95 31.31
N ASN A 561 -4.28 -7.94 30.41
CA ASN A 561 -3.05 -7.16 30.28
C ASN A 561 -3.05 -5.94 31.19
N GLN A 562 -1.87 -5.28 31.35
CA GLN A 562 -1.70 -4.07 32.15
C GLN A 562 -2.60 -2.93 31.64
N ALA A 563 -2.84 -2.82 30.32
CA ALA A 563 -3.71 -1.77 29.75
C ALA A 563 -5.17 -1.88 30.27
N MET A 564 -5.65 -3.09 30.55
CA MET A 564 -6.96 -3.30 31.18
C MET A 564 -6.96 -2.78 32.63
N VAL A 565 -5.90 -3.05 33.41
CA VAL A 565 -5.73 -2.57 34.78
C VAL A 565 -5.68 -1.04 34.80
N ASP A 566 -4.91 -0.44 33.92
CA ASP A 566 -4.75 1.00 33.79
C ASP A 566 -6.07 1.67 33.37
N HIS A 567 -6.86 1.04 32.52
CA HIS A 567 -8.16 1.53 32.05
C HIS A 567 -9.15 1.70 33.20
N PHE A 568 -9.22 0.72 34.10
CA PHE A 568 -10.12 0.78 35.28
C PHE A 568 -9.49 1.44 36.51
N GLY A 569 -8.19 1.76 36.46
CA GLY A 569 -7.48 2.32 37.61
C GLY A 569 -7.42 1.38 38.83
N TRP A 570 -7.36 0.05 38.61
CA TRP A 570 -7.37 -0.91 39.71
C TRP A 570 -6.01 -1.00 40.40
N GLU A 571 -6.00 -0.83 41.73
CA GLU A 571 -4.82 -1.11 42.56
C GLU A 571 -4.64 -2.63 42.82
N ASN A 572 -5.74 -3.38 42.90
CA ASN A 572 -5.78 -4.82 43.14
C ASN A 572 -6.64 -5.50 42.06
N PRO A 573 -6.08 -5.88 40.92
CA PRO A 573 -6.82 -6.48 39.82
C PRO A 573 -7.18 -7.93 40.03
N ILE A 574 -6.38 -8.68 40.83
CA ILE A 574 -6.61 -10.12 41.08
C ILE A 574 -7.89 -10.32 41.89
N GLY A 575 -8.74 -11.23 41.44
CA GLY A 575 -10.04 -11.52 42.07
C GLY A 575 -11.21 -10.65 41.52
N LYS A 576 -10.95 -9.62 40.71
CA LYS A 576 -12.02 -8.91 40.00
C LYS A 576 -12.77 -9.85 39.08
N ARG A 577 -14.04 -9.55 38.79
CA ARG A 577 -14.91 -10.45 38.04
C ARG A 577 -15.38 -9.77 36.75
N PHE A 578 -15.34 -10.49 35.64
CA PHE A 578 -15.92 -10.13 34.39
C PHE A 578 -17.03 -11.09 33.99
N GLN A 579 -18.08 -10.56 33.41
CA GLN A 579 -19.09 -11.32 32.71
C GLN A 579 -18.92 -11.08 31.22
N PRO A 580 -18.53 -12.09 30.41
CA PRO A 580 -18.56 -11.98 28.96
C PRO A 580 -19.99 -11.74 28.49
N TYR A 581 -20.17 -10.91 27.47
CA TYR A 581 -21.50 -10.51 26.97
C TYR A 581 -22.37 -11.71 26.51
N ASP A 582 -21.71 -12.78 26.04
CA ASP A 582 -22.34 -14.00 25.51
C ASP A 582 -22.43 -15.17 26.53
N SER A 583 -22.17 -14.91 27.82
CA SER A 583 -22.09 -15.96 28.85
C SER A 583 -22.63 -15.48 30.18
N ASP A 584 -23.45 -16.33 30.80
CA ASP A 584 -23.94 -16.11 32.16
C ASP A 584 -22.89 -16.43 33.26
N THR A 585 -21.73 -16.93 32.85
CA THR A 585 -20.68 -17.35 33.79
C THR A 585 -19.68 -16.23 34.03
N ASN A 586 -19.60 -15.75 35.29
CA ASN A 586 -18.57 -14.78 35.68
C ASN A 586 -17.18 -15.42 35.65
N ARG A 587 -16.21 -14.68 35.06
CA ARG A 587 -14.81 -15.06 35.09
C ARG A 587 -14.02 -14.20 36.06
N VAL A 588 -13.09 -14.81 36.75
CA VAL A 588 -12.27 -14.17 37.81
C VAL A 588 -10.89 -13.90 37.25
N VAL A 589 -10.37 -12.67 37.44
CA VAL A 589 -9.00 -12.30 37.08
C VAL A 589 -8.04 -13.08 38.01
N ILE A 590 -7.25 -13.99 37.42
CA ILE A 590 -6.24 -14.79 38.11
C ILE A 590 -4.81 -14.32 37.88
N GLY A 591 -4.58 -13.54 36.83
CA GLY A 591 -3.26 -13.02 36.46
C GLY A 591 -3.34 -11.76 35.62
N VAL A 592 -2.28 -10.97 35.67
CA VAL A 592 -2.05 -9.79 34.86
C VAL A 592 -0.74 -9.96 34.10
N VAL A 593 -0.77 -9.85 32.78
CA VAL A 593 0.44 -9.87 31.92
C VAL A 593 0.90 -8.45 31.62
N GLU A 594 2.17 -8.30 31.28
CA GLU A 594 2.70 -7.07 30.73
C GLU A 594 2.02 -6.71 29.40
N ASN A 595 2.08 -5.41 29.02
CA ASN A 595 1.56 -4.96 27.75
C ASN A 595 2.40 -5.52 26.60
N TYR A 596 1.74 -6.10 25.59
CA TYR A 596 2.36 -6.64 24.39
C TYR A 596 1.59 -6.18 23.14
N HIS A 597 2.27 -6.13 22.00
CA HIS A 597 1.68 -5.72 20.73
C HIS A 597 0.97 -6.91 20.05
N TYR A 598 -0.25 -7.21 20.48
CA TYR A 598 -1.01 -8.35 19.95
C TYR A 598 -1.53 -8.10 18.50
N TYR A 599 -1.46 -6.87 17.99
CA TYR A 599 -1.99 -6.53 16.67
C TYR A 599 -0.90 -5.92 15.75
N ASP A 600 -0.68 -4.61 15.80
CA ASP A 600 0.34 -3.92 15.00
C ASP A 600 0.80 -2.63 15.70
N LEU A 601 1.74 -1.91 15.08
CA LEU A 601 2.27 -0.65 15.57
C LEU A 601 1.47 0.58 15.10
N TYR A 602 0.42 0.38 14.27
CA TYR A 602 -0.49 1.47 13.88
C TYR A 602 -1.48 1.82 14.98
N THR A 603 -1.78 0.88 15.86
CA THR A 603 -2.73 1.03 16.96
C THR A 603 -2.03 1.02 18.32
N LYS A 604 -2.56 1.79 19.28
CA LYS A 604 -2.11 1.71 20.68
C LYS A 604 -2.49 0.35 21.27
N ILE A 605 -1.74 -0.09 22.29
CA ILE A 605 -2.11 -1.28 23.04
C ILE A 605 -3.41 -0.98 23.79
N GLU A 606 -4.44 -1.76 23.50
CA GLU A 606 -5.78 -1.69 24.07
C GLU A 606 -5.95 -2.77 25.15
N PRO A 607 -7.00 -2.71 25.99
CA PRO A 607 -7.36 -3.78 26.90
C PRO A 607 -7.45 -5.13 26.20
N ALA A 608 -6.87 -6.18 26.79
CA ALA A 608 -6.87 -7.53 26.24
C ALA A 608 -7.08 -8.57 27.34
N ALA A 609 -7.75 -9.66 26.99
CA ALA A 609 -8.06 -10.77 27.90
C ALA A 609 -7.79 -12.11 27.24
N PHE A 610 -7.21 -13.03 28.01
CA PHE A 610 -6.97 -14.42 27.65
C PHE A 610 -7.93 -15.34 28.38
N PHE A 611 -8.45 -16.31 27.65
CA PHE A 611 -9.34 -17.33 28.18
C PHE A 611 -8.85 -18.70 27.75
N ILE A 612 -9.03 -19.72 28.57
CA ILE A 612 -8.97 -21.11 28.11
C ILE A 612 -10.34 -21.49 27.53
N THR A 613 -10.35 -22.09 26.36
CA THR A 613 -11.54 -22.66 25.74
C THR A 613 -11.20 -23.85 24.88
N ASP A 614 -12.01 -24.90 24.99
CA ASP A 614 -11.85 -26.12 24.19
C ASP A 614 -12.42 -25.98 22.76
N TYR A 615 -13.15 -24.86 22.47
CA TYR A 615 -13.95 -24.69 21.25
C TYR A 615 -13.30 -23.93 20.10
N ARG A 616 -12.23 -23.17 20.33
CA ARG A 616 -11.66 -22.27 19.32
C ARG A 616 -10.14 -22.37 19.27
N MET A 617 -9.64 -23.56 18.90
CA MET A 617 -8.24 -23.75 18.58
C MET A 617 -8.06 -23.66 17.06
N ASP A 618 -7.84 -22.46 16.56
CA ASP A 618 -7.69 -22.19 15.11
C ASP A 618 -6.25 -22.36 14.63
N HIS A 619 -5.30 -22.24 15.56
CA HIS A 619 -3.87 -22.25 15.27
C HIS A 619 -3.08 -23.05 16.29
N VAL A 620 -2.07 -23.78 15.82
CA VAL A 620 -1.01 -24.31 16.67
C VAL A 620 0.29 -23.54 16.41
N ASN A 621 0.90 -23.06 17.49
CA ASN A 621 2.21 -22.42 17.48
C ASN A 621 3.23 -23.43 18.02
N ILE A 622 4.31 -23.63 17.29
CA ILE A 622 5.35 -24.62 17.60
C ILE A 622 6.68 -23.88 17.66
N LYS A 623 7.31 -23.86 18.84
CA LYS A 623 8.64 -23.28 19.02
C LYS A 623 9.68 -24.33 18.71
N THR A 624 10.51 -24.08 17.73
CA THR A 624 11.56 -24.97 17.25
C THR A 624 12.93 -24.50 17.71
N SER A 625 13.86 -25.43 17.92
CA SER A 625 15.26 -25.07 18.18
C SER A 625 15.88 -24.38 16.97
N ALA A 626 16.53 -23.24 17.21
CA ALA A 626 17.19 -22.47 16.15
C ALA A 626 18.29 -23.27 15.43
N ALA A 627 18.98 -24.18 16.16
CA ALA A 627 20.07 -24.99 15.60
C ALA A 627 19.57 -26.11 14.66
N ASN A 628 18.38 -26.62 14.88
CA ASN A 628 17.83 -27.79 14.18
C ASN A 628 16.45 -27.53 13.57
N HIS A 629 16.21 -26.31 13.13
CA HIS A 629 14.90 -25.88 12.60
C HIS A 629 14.41 -26.76 11.44
N ASP A 630 15.29 -27.07 10.47
CA ASP A 630 14.93 -27.87 9.29
C ASP A 630 14.54 -29.31 9.65
N ASP A 631 15.19 -29.92 10.63
CA ASP A 631 14.86 -31.27 11.08
C ASP A 631 13.56 -31.27 11.89
N ALA A 632 13.32 -30.23 12.70
CA ALA A 632 12.05 -30.03 13.36
C ALA A 632 10.90 -29.88 12.35
N MET A 633 11.09 -29.09 11.30
CA MET A 633 10.09 -28.90 10.23
C MET A 633 9.73 -30.20 9.52
N LYS A 634 10.70 -31.03 9.16
CA LYS A 634 10.44 -32.36 8.57
C LYS A 634 9.62 -33.24 9.47
N PHE A 635 9.99 -33.28 10.77
CA PHE A 635 9.23 -34.06 11.77
C PHE A 635 7.79 -33.53 11.91
N ILE A 636 7.60 -32.21 11.98
CA ILE A 636 6.27 -31.61 12.05
C ILE A 636 5.43 -31.99 10.82
N GLU A 637 6.01 -31.92 9.61
CA GLU A 637 5.33 -32.25 8.36
C GLU A 637 4.95 -33.74 8.30
N GLU A 638 5.86 -34.63 8.72
CA GLU A 638 5.60 -36.07 8.82
C GLU A 638 4.43 -36.36 9.76
N LYS A 639 4.48 -35.82 11.00
CA LYS A 639 3.42 -36.01 12.00
C LYS A 639 2.10 -35.34 11.57
N TRP A 640 2.16 -34.19 10.88
CA TRP A 640 0.96 -33.61 10.29
C TRP A 640 0.29 -34.57 9.28
N GLY A 641 1.07 -35.22 8.41
CA GLY A 641 0.56 -36.20 7.44
C GLY A 641 -0.07 -37.44 8.13
N GLU A 642 0.49 -37.87 9.27
CA GLU A 642 -0.04 -39.00 10.07
C GLU A 642 -1.35 -38.63 10.79
N PHE A 643 -1.37 -37.46 11.46
CA PHE A 643 -2.52 -37.02 12.23
C PHE A 643 -3.64 -36.44 11.39
N PHE A 644 -3.31 -35.72 10.30
CA PHE A 644 -4.29 -35.01 9.48
C PHE A 644 -4.21 -35.43 7.99
N PRO A 645 -4.45 -36.73 7.68
CA PRO A 645 -4.33 -37.23 6.31
C PRO A 645 -5.26 -36.47 5.37
N GLY A 646 -4.73 -36.07 4.22
CA GLY A 646 -5.47 -35.31 3.21
C GLY A 646 -5.63 -33.81 3.50
N LYS A 647 -5.11 -33.31 4.65
CA LYS A 647 -5.07 -31.88 4.94
C LYS A 647 -3.74 -31.27 4.43
N PRO A 648 -3.76 -30.12 3.76
CA PRO A 648 -2.53 -29.49 3.31
C PRO A 648 -1.67 -29.03 4.49
N PHE A 649 -0.37 -29.30 4.41
CA PHE A 649 0.60 -28.75 5.36
C PHE A 649 1.00 -27.34 4.91
N LYS A 650 0.60 -26.33 5.66
CA LYS A 650 0.95 -24.92 5.40
C LYS A 650 1.48 -24.28 6.67
N SER A 651 2.77 -24.03 6.69
CA SER A 651 3.45 -23.40 7.80
C SER A 651 3.75 -21.93 7.51
N ASN A 652 3.61 -21.11 8.54
CA ASN A 652 4.02 -19.72 8.52
C ASN A 652 5.00 -19.47 9.67
N LEU A 653 6.13 -18.82 9.38
CA LEU A 653 7.03 -18.38 10.43
C LEU A 653 6.44 -17.18 11.17
N GLY A 654 6.57 -17.11 12.49
CA GLY A 654 6.06 -16.02 13.33
C GLY A 654 6.61 -14.64 12.89
N SER A 655 7.90 -14.56 12.58
CA SER A 655 8.53 -13.36 12.03
C SER A 655 7.91 -12.94 10.69
N GLY A 656 7.60 -13.90 9.81
CA GLY A 656 6.94 -13.65 8.54
C GLY A 656 5.52 -13.12 8.71
N ILE A 657 4.75 -13.66 9.68
CA ILE A 657 3.39 -13.20 9.99
C ILE A 657 3.40 -11.72 10.37
N ILE A 658 4.32 -11.32 11.27
CA ILE A 658 4.45 -9.94 11.73
C ILE A 658 4.93 -9.03 10.58
N MET A 659 5.98 -9.41 9.84
CA MET A 659 6.53 -8.60 8.77
C MET A 659 5.55 -8.41 7.61
N ASN A 660 4.70 -9.38 7.30
CA ASN A 660 3.67 -9.27 6.25
C ASN A 660 2.69 -8.11 6.50
N ARG A 661 2.45 -7.73 7.75
CA ARG A 661 1.64 -6.54 8.11
C ARG A 661 2.28 -5.24 7.61
N TYR A 662 3.62 -5.20 7.55
CA TYR A 662 4.38 -4.01 7.20
C TYR A 662 4.93 -4.06 5.77
N ASN A 663 4.51 -5.03 4.94
CA ASN A 663 4.93 -5.13 3.54
C ASN A 663 4.63 -3.84 2.76
N SER A 664 3.54 -3.14 3.07
CA SER A 664 3.22 -1.85 2.44
C SER A 664 4.27 -0.78 2.74
N VAL A 665 4.86 -0.78 3.94
CA VAL A 665 5.94 0.15 4.36
C VAL A 665 7.23 -0.21 3.64
N ILE A 666 7.57 -1.50 3.60
CA ILE A 666 8.77 -2.03 2.92
C ILE A 666 8.68 -1.73 1.42
N ASN A 667 7.56 -2.04 0.78
CA ASN A 667 7.33 -1.77 -0.65
C ASN A 667 7.39 -0.26 -0.96
N THR A 668 6.87 0.58 -0.04
CA THR A 668 6.99 2.04 -0.15
C THR A 668 8.45 2.46 -0.13
N LEU A 669 9.26 1.93 0.80
CA LEU A 669 10.71 2.22 0.87
C LEU A 669 11.42 1.82 -0.43
N GLU A 670 11.18 0.63 -0.95
CA GLU A 670 11.79 0.15 -2.18
C GLU A 670 11.42 1.03 -3.38
N LEU A 671 10.14 1.34 -3.54
CA LEU A 671 9.65 2.17 -4.64
C LEU A 671 10.23 3.59 -4.59
N PHE A 672 10.19 4.24 -3.43
CA PHE A 672 10.74 5.60 -3.29
C PHE A 672 12.27 5.61 -3.44
N THR A 673 12.95 4.53 -3.07
CA THR A 673 14.39 4.36 -3.32
C THR A 673 14.68 4.42 -4.82
N VAL A 674 13.92 3.72 -5.65
CA VAL A 674 14.04 3.80 -7.12
C VAL A 674 13.78 5.23 -7.61
N PHE A 675 12.77 5.92 -7.09
CA PHE A 675 12.45 7.30 -7.51
C PHE A 675 13.52 8.31 -7.13
N VAL A 676 14.15 8.14 -5.98
CA VAL A 676 15.29 8.98 -5.59
C VAL A 676 16.46 8.76 -6.54
N PHE A 677 16.79 7.50 -6.86
CA PHE A 677 17.85 7.23 -7.85
C PHE A 677 17.53 7.85 -9.21
N ILE A 678 16.29 7.76 -9.69
CA ILE A 678 15.83 8.41 -10.93
C ILE A 678 15.97 9.93 -10.84
N SER A 679 15.48 10.54 -9.77
CA SER A 679 15.54 12.00 -9.56
C SER A 679 16.98 12.50 -9.52
N LEU A 680 17.86 11.81 -8.77
CA LEU A 680 19.29 12.14 -8.68
C LEU A 680 20.01 11.96 -10.01
N PHE A 681 19.72 10.88 -10.74
CA PHE A 681 20.29 10.62 -12.05
C PHE A 681 19.93 11.72 -13.06
N ILE A 682 18.65 12.09 -13.16
CA ILE A 682 18.21 13.16 -14.07
C ILE A 682 18.80 14.51 -13.64
N SER A 683 18.86 14.80 -12.34
CA SER A 683 19.46 16.03 -11.79
C SER A 683 20.97 16.10 -12.06
N ALA A 684 21.68 15.00 -11.93
CA ALA A 684 23.10 14.88 -12.28
C ALA A 684 23.34 15.10 -13.77
N LEU A 685 22.49 14.52 -14.66
CA LEU A 685 22.58 14.76 -16.11
C LEU A 685 22.38 16.25 -16.45
N GLY A 686 21.42 16.92 -15.79
CA GLY A 686 21.18 18.36 -15.97
C GLY A 686 22.35 19.22 -15.52
N LEU A 687 22.86 18.92 -14.32
CA LEU A 687 24.00 19.63 -13.75
C LEU A 687 25.29 19.40 -14.56
N PHE A 688 25.51 18.18 -15.05
CA PHE A 688 26.64 17.86 -15.92
C PHE A 688 26.60 18.65 -17.22
N GLY A 689 25.44 18.78 -17.85
CA GLY A 689 25.27 19.58 -19.04
C GLY A 689 25.52 21.07 -18.80
N LEU A 690 24.99 21.61 -17.70
CA LEU A 690 25.18 23.01 -17.31
C LEU A 690 26.64 23.33 -16.94
N SER A 691 27.26 22.48 -16.14
CA SER A 691 28.66 22.64 -15.75
C SER A 691 29.59 22.61 -16.98
N SER A 692 29.28 21.77 -17.98
CA SER A 692 29.99 21.73 -19.24
C SER A 692 30.03 23.09 -19.95
N LEU A 693 28.90 23.77 -20.00
CA LEU A 693 28.73 25.06 -20.67
C LEU A 693 29.28 26.22 -19.84
N TYR A 694 29.12 26.13 -18.52
CA TYR A 694 29.73 27.09 -17.59
C TYR A 694 31.28 27.06 -17.72
N VAL A 695 31.86 25.89 -17.79
CA VAL A 695 33.28 25.69 -18.02
C VAL A 695 33.73 26.22 -19.40
N GLU A 696 32.99 25.89 -20.47
CA GLU A 696 33.29 26.42 -21.81
C GLU A 696 33.26 27.97 -21.86
N ARG A 697 32.38 28.63 -21.14
CA ARG A 697 32.32 30.11 -21.04
C ARG A 697 33.49 30.69 -20.25
N LYS A 698 33.99 29.97 -19.23
CA LYS A 698 35.08 30.41 -18.35
C LYS A 698 36.45 29.89 -18.80
N ILE A 699 36.56 29.22 -19.93
CA ILE A 699 37.80 28.53 -20.36
C ILE A 699 38.96 29.50 -20.52
N ARG A 700 38.70 30.76 -20.98
CA ARG A 700 39.71 31.84 -21.06
C ARG A 700 40.17 32.25 -19.64
N GLU A 701 39.26 32.46 -18.72
CA GLU A 701 39.56 32.81 -17.33
C GLU A 701 40.37 31.71 -16.64
N ILE A 702 39.99 30.44 -16.91
CA ILE A 702 40.71 29.24 -16.43
C ILE A 702 42.12 29.17 -17.01
N ALA A 703 42.29 29.41 -18.32
CA ALA A 703 43.59 29.43 -18.97
C ALA A 703 44.51 30.54 -18.42
N ILE A 704 43.98 31.76 -18.26
CA ILE A 704 44.74 32.87 -17.68
C ILE A 704 45.21 32.56 -16.24
N ARG A 705 44.32 32.04 -15.39
CA ARG A 705 44.67 31.64 -14.01
C ARG A 705 45.72 30.52 -13.95
N LYS A 706 45.64 29.57 -14.88
CA LYS A 706 46.61 28.47 -14.98
C LYS A 706 47.99 29.00 -15.39
N VAL A 707 48.07 29.95 -16.32
CA VAL A 707 49.33 30.62 -16.71
C VAL A 707 49.90 31.43 -15.56
N LEU A 708 49.05 32.02 -14.70
CA LEU A 708 49.44 32.75 -13.48
C LEU A 708 49.78 31.82 -12.31
N GLY A 709 49.89 30.50 -12.50
CA GLY A 709 50.31 29.53 -11.45
C GLY A 709 49.18 28.93 -10.62
N GLY A 710 47.89 29.12 -11.01
CA GLY A 710 46.76 28.56 -10.31
C GLY A 710 46.72 27.03 -10.43
N THR A 711 46.58 26.34 -9.29
CA THR A 711 46.50 24.87 -9.24
C THR A 711 45.12 24.36 -9.75
N VAL A 712 45.12 23.11 -10.22
CA VAL A 712 43.86 22.44 -10.68
C VAL A 712 42.80 22.44 -9.57
N LEU A 713 43.20 22.22 -8.31
CA LEU A 713 42.32 22.25 -7.13
C LEU A 713 41.69 23.62 -6.90
N GLN A 714 42.45 24.73 -7.01
CA GLN A 714 41.92 26.09 -6.85
C GLN A 714 40.90 26.45 -7.95
N ILE A 715 41.16 26.07 -9.20
CA ILE A 715 40.29 26.30 -10.34
C ILE A 715 38.98 25.48 -10.16
N ASN A 716 39.12 24.22 -9.75
CA ASN A 716 38.01 23.34 -9.49
C ASN A 716 37.13 23.86 -8.34
N ALA A 717 37.73 24.26 -7.21
CA ALA A 717 37.00 24.82 -6.07
C ALA A 717 36.20 26.06 -6.43
N LEU A 718 36.72 26.94 -7.31
CA LEU A 718 36.00 28.12 -7.77
C LEU A 718 34.76 27.80 -8.59
N ILE A 719 34.85 26.77 -9.45
CA ILE A 719 33.72 26.34 -10.30
C ILE A 719 32.68 25.64 -9.45
N VAL A 720 33.10 24.73 -8.57
CA VAL A 720 32.19 23.93 -7.70
C VAL A 720 31.45 24.82 -6.69
N ARG A 721 32.13 25.88 -6.17
CA ARG A 721 31.55 26.77 -5.15
C ARG A 721 30.18 27.35 -5.53
N ASP A 722 30.03 27.83 -6.77
CA ASP A 722 28.76 28.44 -7.22
C ASP A 722 27.60 27.44 -7.24
N PHE A 723 27.90 26.17 -7.55
CA PHE A 723 26.90 25.09 -7.55
C PHE A 723 26.62 24.59 -6.12
N VAL A 724 27.65 24.49 -5.27
CA VAL A 724 27.50 24.09 -3.87
C VAL A 724 26.60 25.08 -3.12
N ILE A 725 26.76 26.37 -3.31
CA ILE A 725 25.91 27.40 -2.71
C ILE A 725 24.45 27.22 -3.18
N LEU A 726 24.25 27.00 -4.48
CA LEU A 726 22.91 26.82 -5.04
C LEU A 726 22.22 25.57 -4.49
N ILE A 727 22.94 24.43 -4.48
CA ILE A 727 22.44 23.16 -3.95
C ILE A 727 22.21 23.27 -2.44
N GLY A 728 23.12 23.91 -1.71
CA GLY A 728 22.97 24.14 -0.27
C GLY A 728 21.72 24.94 0.09
N ILE A 729 21.45 26.02 -0.63
CA ILE A 729 20.21 26.82 -0.45
C ILE A 729 18.98 25.96 -0.76
N ALA A 730 18.99 25.23 -1.86
CA ALA A 730 17.87 24.36 -2.24
C ALA A 730 17.62 23.25 -1.19
N ALA A 731 18.69 22.63 -0.69
CA ALA A 731 18.62 21.60 0.33
C ALA A 731 18.14 22.15 1.69
N LEU A 732 18.57 23.34 2.08
CA LEU A 732 18.06 23.98 3.30
C LEU A 732 16.58 24.32 3.19
N LEU A 733 16.13 24.84 2.04
CA LEU A 733 14.70 25.12 1.80
C LEU A 733 13.83 23.85 1.76
N SER A 734 14.42 22.69 1.48
CA SER A 734 13.72 21.41 1.48
C SER A 734 13.38 20.88 2.88
N ILE A 735 14.10 21.34 3.93
CA ILE A 735 13.95 20.85 5.30
C ILE A 735 12.52 21.02 5.84
N PRO A 736 11.88 22.22 5.79
CA PRO A 736 10.54 22.39 6.33
C PRO A 736 9.50 21.50 5.63
N VAL A 737 9.59 21.40 4.29
CA VAL A 737 8.66 20.59 3.50
C VAL A 737 8.88 19.10 3.77
N GLY A 738 10.14 18.66 3.82
CA GLY A 738 10.48 17.29 4.13
C GLY A 738 10.08 16.91 5.56
N PHE A 739 10.27 17.81 6.53
CA PHE A 739 9.83 17.60 7.92
C PHE A 739 8.31 17.36 7.99
N GLU A 740 7.52 18.24 7.37
CA GLU A 740 6.07 18.10 7.38
C GLU A 740 5.59 16.84 6.68
N MET A 741 6.22 16.46 5.55
CA MET A 741 5.91 15.23 4.85
C MET A 741 6.22 13.99 5.71
N VAL A 742 7.38 13.97 6.37
CA VAL A 742 7.79 12.90 7.28
C VAL A 742 6.87 12.82 8.50
N ARG A 743 6.55 13.96 9.12
CA ARG A 743 5.66 14.03 10.27
C ARG A 743 4.32 13.40 9.96
N ARG A 744 3.66 13.82 8.86
CA ARG A 744 2.36 13.26 8.43
C ARG A 744 2.42 11.78 8.09
N TYR A 745 3.55 11.32 7.57
CA TYR A 745 3.74 9.90 7.29
C TYR A 745 3.84 9.09 8.59
N LEU A 746 4.60 9.57 9.58
CA LEU A 746 4.79 8.88 10.86
C LEU A 746 3.56 8.95 11.77
N GLU A 747 2.73 10.00 11.67
CA GLU A 747 1.45 10.12 12.40
C GLU A 747 0.46 8.97 12.12
N GLN A 748 0.66 8.20 11.04
CA GLN A 748 -0.13 7.00 10.76
C GLN A 748 0.19 5.85 11.73
N PHE A 749 1.32 5.91 12.45
CA PHE A 749 1.75 4.89 13.40
C PHE A 749 1.55 5.39 14.82
N ALA A 750 0.92 4.58 15.69
CA ALA A 750 0.88 4.89 17.12
C ALA A 750 2.29 4.77 17.77
N TYR A 751 3.14 3.91 17.19
CA TYR A 751 4.52 3.69 17.61
C TYR A 751 5.45 3.84 16.41
N HIS A 752 6.33 4.84 16.45
CA HIS A 752 7.21 5.17 15.33
C HIS A 752 8.62 5.58 15.78
N ALA A 753 9.55 5.58 14.82
CA ALA A 753 10.91 6.06 15.03
C ALA A 753 10.93 7.55 15.37
N SER A 754 11.88 7.97 16.18
CA SER A 754 12.11 9.39 16.50
C SER A 754 12.63 10.17 15.28
N ILE A 755 12.20 11.42 15.15
CA ILE A 755 12.70 12.32 14.11
C ILE A 755 13.94 13.03 14.65
N GLU A 756 15.15 12.55 14.27
CA GLU A 756 16.40 13.08 14.73
C GLU A 756 16.97 14.15 13.79
N TRP A 757 17.56 15.21 14.30
CA TRP A 757 18.09 16.34 13.52
C TRP A 757 19.18 15.94 12.52
N TYR A 758 19.96 14.92 12.83
CA TYR A 758 21.06 14.48 11.95
C TYR A 758 20.59 13.81 10.67
N TYR A 759 19.35 13.34 10.57
CA TYR A 759 18.77 12.84 9.31
C TYR A 759 18.64 13.95 8.26
N PHE A 760 18.29 15.16 8.71
CA PHE A 760 18.24 16.34 7.83
C PHE A 760 19.64 16.70 7.34
N LEU A 761 20.64 16.65 8.22
CA LEU A 761 22.04 16.90 7.88
C LEU A 761 22.54 15.86 6.86
N LEU A 762 22.23 14.57 7.04
CA LEU A 762 22.60 13.50 6.10
C LEU A 762 21.99 13.73 4.72
N ALA A 763 20.72 14.13 4.63
CA ALA A 763 20.06 14.42 3.37
C ALA A 763 20.72 15.60 2.64
N VAL A 764 21.04 16.69 3.35
CA VAL A 764 21.74 17.86 2.80
C VAL A 764 23.15 17.48 2.33
N ILE A 765 23.91 16.75 3.13
CA ILE A 765 25.27 16.29 2.78
C ILE A 765 25.22 15.40 1.54
N SER A 766 24.26 14.46 1.47
CA SER A 766 24.10 13.56 0.32
C SER A 766 23.86 14.34 -0.99
N ALA A 767 22.96 15.35 -0.95
CA ALA A 767 22.71 16.21 -2.11
C ALA A 767 23.94 17.03 -2.51
N LEU A 768 24.67 17.60 -1.54
CA LEU A 768 25.88 18.37 -1.77
C LEU A 768 27.01 17.51 -2.36
N VAL A 769 27.21 16.31 -1.84
CA VAL A 769 28.25 15.36 -2.31
C VAL A 769 27.98 14.97 -3.77
N LEU A 770 26.75 14.55 -4.07
CA LEU A 770 26.36 14.14 -5.43
C LEU A 770 26.48 15.29 -6.43
N GLY A 771 26.00 16.48 -6.07
CA GLY A 771 26.10 17.65 -6.92
C GLY A 771 27.56 18.08 -7.13
N SER A 772 28.36 18.08 -6.08
CA SER A 772 29.78 18.42 -6.14
C SER A 772 30.56 17.44 -7.01
N LEU A 773 30.36 16.13 -6.83
CA LEU A 773 30.99 15.10 -7.65
C LEU A 773 30.67 15.25 -9.12
N THR A 774 29.40 15.54 -9.45
CA THR A 774 28.94 15.72 -10.83
C THR A 774 29.65 16.90 -11.52
N VAL A 775 29.80 18.04 -10.83
CA VAL A 775 30.49 19.23 -11.34
C VAL A 775 31.98 19.00 -11.44
N MET A 776 32.56 18.34 -10.42
CA MET A 776 33.99 18.07 -10.31
C MET A 776 34.52 17.24 -11.47
N LEU A 777 33.79 16.22 -11.92
CA LEU A 777 34.14 15.38 -13.07
C LEU A 777 34.39 16.18 -14.34
N LYS A 778 33.65 17.26 -14.58
CA LYS A 778 33.82 18.15 -15.76
C LYS A 778 34.87 19.21 -15.51
N SER A 779 34.90 19.78 -14.32
CA SER A 779 35.85 20.83 -13.96
C SER A 779 37.31 20.37 -14.00
N ILE A 780 37.59 19.15 -13.51
CA ILE A 780 38.94 18.55 -13.58
C ILE A 780 39.40 18.36 -15.02
N ARG A 781 38.53 17.86 -15.91
CA ARG A 781 38.89 17.70 -17.33
C ARG A 781 39.25 19.04 -17.97
N ALA A 782 38.50 20.09 -17.66
CA ALA A 782 38.76 21.43 -18.19
C ALA A 782 40.02 22.07 -17.61
N ALA A 783 40.28 21.89 -16.32
CA ALA A 783 41.50 22.38 -15.68
C ALA A 783 42.77 21.67 -16.18
N ASN A 784 42.66 20.47 -16.74
CA ASN A 784 43.75 19.71 -17.34
C ASN A 784 44.04 20.05 -18.80
N THR A 785 43.15 20.82 -19.49
CA THR A 785 43.42 21.25 -20.89
C THR A 785 44.62 22.16 -20.96
N ASN A 786 45.37 22.08 -22.09
CA ASN A 786 46.56 22.87 -22.30
C ASN A 786 46.18 24.33 -22.53
N PRO A 787 46.69 25.33 -21.77
CA PRO A 787 46.37 26.74 -21.94
C PRO A 787 46.73 27.28 -23.30
N VAL A 788 47.78 26.76 -23.96
CA VAL A 788 48.28 27.19 -25.27
C VAL A 788 47.25 26.92 -26.37
N ASP A 789 46.56 25.78 -26.31
CA ASP A 789 45.52 25.40 -27.29
C ASP A 789 44.26 26.26 -27.16
N THR A 790 43.98 26.78 -25.94
CA THR A 790 42.82 27.63 -25.68
C THR A 790 43.03 29.12 -25.99
N LEU A 791 44.29 29.60 -26.00
CA LEU A 791 44.64 30.97 -26.29
C LEU A 791 45.01 31.20 -27.75
N LYS A 792 45.31 30.15 -28.53
CA LYS A 792 45.68 30.20 -29.98
C LYS A 792 44.47 30.33 -30.93
N TYR A 793 43.25 30.17 -30.51
CA TYR A 793 42.07 30.37 -31.35
C TYR A 793 41.61 31.83 -31.33
N GLU A 794 42.35 32.74 -31.97
CA GLU A 794 41.87 34.00 -32.54
C GLU A 794 41.69 33.87 -34.02
#